data_768ba72943f2b0dbf2d8aca7bea688de
#
_entry.id   768ba72943f2b0dbf2d8aca7bea688de
#
_cell.length_a   1.000
_cell.length_b   1.000
_cell.length_c   1.000
_cell.angle_alpha   90.00
_cell.angle_beta   90.00
_cell.angle_gamma   90.00
#
_symmetry.space_group_name_H-M   'P 1'
#
loop_
_entity.id
_entity.type
_entity.pdbx_description
1 polymer ?
#
loop_
_entity_poly.entity_id
_entity_poly.type
_entity_poly.pdbx_seq_one_letter_code
_entity_poly.pdbx_strand_id
1 'polypeptide(L)'
;MSLNPEKQAIINQDGNVLVTANPGTGKTRLLAYKYVDLINKGIVPEQILCLTFTAKAKREMESRILEVIKKEKIVVDISKLNIFTFHSYALDNIEENEILSTNLLRYAIFHFLKDKEILNYSDEYLLETIVPKMENLMRYLKSFGITPDQIDLIEVKKHLDEGKNYSKEEIDKFADDFLAIYNHYEDIKNKRGVDYADLLIKFLRLKEVPKFEYVLIDELQDVNIMEADIALKSAIHFFAVGDSKQAIFGFQGGSILNFEKFMPSTQSILSENFRSTNEILSYASEYFTSKTKEDAHKKELNGFKNANDESGSKPIIYDVERDKIYAVACELGKRFSGKTAIIARTNNQIVDIAKELTANGLDFSSTFFSTSNDAKNHIISFLRGVFSSNVQDVKNSMFTPFFPCSIQDAFQIAENKYIELPELLEKLPLFKQMRESIKTVEDVNKLFKDKIIPICISYGKEYLFAAMRIQEAYQEALMVLPDKDIHASDKDMHALTSYLQVTDLLSQESDVEKEIVLTTVHKAKGKEFDNVIYLPSKTINRSNFQDKVVEAILYSKGINAKEELKEETLRVDFVAFTRAKKHLVILTDKVQDYLNDAAELGEIEAVEAASLNLTESKHRAFDLFVNGQYDEAKKLLENKDRWIKDFVKNHFESLEHTSFSSLPESPYDYFVNKILTIKKTSYAMSLGSEVHEAVALMLSEKEYSASKDAKPFIENVKKIIEQIDYDEVKVEQKLEPSLKSLGFDSELKFQSKIDAVFRKGDKYTIVDWKTDRVQRYASEHRQQLEIYKRVLSANDNIPLDKIEVAIGFVGLRSTINTGIIDFEYDKTQPKKSVFNTSSKRVERLLSWIKDPEQFFKDFIAKEKDDMIWKSVVEEYKKEK
;
A
#
# COMPACT_ATOMS: atom_id res chain seq x y z
N MET A 1 -34.17 -9.21 -6.01
CA MET A 1 -34.12 -10.68 -6.17
C MET A 1 -34.28 -11.30 -4.79
N SER A 2 -35.20 -12.22 -4.61
CA SER A 2 -35.31 -13.03 -3.39
C SER A 2 -34.03 -13.87 -3.21
N LEU A 3 -33.66 -14.14 -1.98
CA LEU A 3 -32.60 -15.11 -1.68
C LEU A 3 -33.03 -16.49 -2.20
N ASN A 4 -32.08 -17.25 -2.75
CA ASN A 4 -32.38 -18.65 -3.10
C ASN A 4 -32.56 -19.51 -1.84
N PRO A 5 -33.23 -20.66 -1.93
CA PRO A 5 -33.49 -21.52 -0.78
C PRO A 5 -32.20 -21.98 -0.06
N GLU A 6 -31.11 -22.24 -0.81
CA GLU A 6 -29.82 -22.65 -0.27
C GLU A 6 -29.25 -21.57 0.68
N LYS A 7 -29.20 -20.32 0.23
CA LYS A 7 -28.71 -19.20 1.04
C LYS A 7 -29.62 -18.94 2.24
N GLN A 8 -30.92 -19.01 2.06
CA GLN A 8 -31.86 -18.80 3.16
C GLN A 8 -31.70 -19.83 4.27
N ALA A 9 -31.49 -21.10 3.88
CA ALA A 9 -31.25 -22.18 4.85
C ALA A 9 -29.97 -21.95 5.66
N ILE A 10 -28.91 -21.45 5.01
CA ILE A 10 -27.63 -21.14 5.67
C ILE A 10 -27.74 -19.92 6.59
N ILE A 11 -28.41 -18.85 6.16
CA ILE A 11 -28.60 -17.63 6.96
C ILE A 11 -29.36 -17.94 8.27
N ASN A 12 -30.33 -18.85 8.22
CA ASN A 12 -31.15 -19.23 9.37
C ASN A 12 -30.41 -20.06 10.44
N GLN A 13 -29.18 -20.53 10.13
CA GLN A 13 -28.37 -21.27 11.10
C GLN A 13 -27.81 -20.32 12.17
N ASP A 14 -27.90 -20.76 13.42
CA ASP A 14 -27.43 -20.04 14.59
C ASP A 14 -26.17 -20.70 15.16
N GLY A 15 -25.45 -19.96 16.03
CA GLY A 15 -24.21 -20.41 16.63
C GLY A 15 -23.03 -20.35 15.67
N ASN A 16 -22.09 -21.26 15.82
CA ASN A 16 -20.89 -21.33 14.99
C ASN A 16 -21.17 -21.98 13.64
N VAL A 17 -20.93 -21.27 12.56
CA VAL A 17 -21.19 -21.72 11.20
C VAL A 17 -19.98 -21.52 10.31
N LEU A 18 -19.58 -22.55 9.58
CA LEU A 18 -18.57 -22.53 8.52
C LEU A 18 -19.23 -22.80 7.18
N VAL A 19 -19.10 -21.87 6.25
CA VAL A 19 -19.66 -21.98 4.90
C VAL A 19 -18.54 -22.14 3.88
N THR A 20 -18.44 -23.31 3.27
CA THR A 20 -17.62 -23.51 2.07
C THR A 20 -18.37 -22.98 0.85
N ALA A 21 -17.90 -21.90 0.29
CA ALA A 21 -18.60 -21.18 -0.77
C ALA A 21 -17.80 -21.20 -2.07
N ASN A 22 -18.20 -22.01 -3.03
CA ASN A 22 -17.56 -22.10 -4.34
C ASN A 22 -17.46 -20.74 -5.06
N PRO A 23 -16.59 -20.58 -6.07
CA PRO A 23 -16.45 -19.33 -6.81
C PRO A 23 -17.77 -18.83 -7.39
N GLY A 24 -18.00 -17.52 -7.38
CA GLY A 24 -19.18 -16.92 -8.01
C GLY A 24 -20.52 -17.17 -7.31
N THR A 25 -20.53 -17.76 -6.11
CA THR A 25 -21.76 -18.06 -5.36
C THR A 25 -22.30 -16.88 -4.56
N GLY A 26 -21.56 -15.75 -4.48
CA GLY A 26 -21.98 -14.54 -3.80
C GLY A 26 -21.75 -14.56 -2.28
N LYS A 27 -20.55 -14.93 -1.85
CA LYS A 27 -20.08 -14.99 -0.46
C LYS A 27 -20.37 -13.72 0.35
N THR A 28 -19.87 -12.57 -0.12
CA THR A 28 -20.04 -11.28 0.55
C THR A 28 -21.52 -10.88 0.69
N ARG A 29 -22.34 -11.25 -0.32
CA ARG A 29 -23.78 -11.03 -0.25
C ARG A 29 -24.45 -11.89 0.81
N LEU A 30 -24.03 -13.15 0.96
CA LEU A 30 -24.51 -14.04 2.03
C LEU A 30 -24.22 -13.42 3.40
N LEU A 31 -23.00 -12.92 3.62
CA LEU A 31 -22.61 -12.25 4.86
C LEU A 31 -23.45 -11.01 5.16
N ALA A 32 -23.74 -10.19 4.14
CA ALA A 32 -24.60 -9.01 4.31
C ALA A 32 -26.02 -9.38 4.75
N TYR A 33 -26.60 -10.45 4.19
CA TYR A 33 -27.91 -10.94 4.62
C TYR A 33 -27.85 -11.60 6.00
N LYS A 34 -26.77 -12.30 6.36
CA LYS A 34 -26.58 -12.84 7.71
C LYS A 34 -26.50 -11.71 8.74
N TYR A 35 -25.76 -10.63 8.42
CA TYR A 35 -25.69 -9.44 9.26
C TYR A 35 -27.09 -8.88 9.56
N VAL A 36 -27.92 -8.73 8.54
CA VAL A 36 -29.29 -8.24 8.66
C VAL A 36 -30.20 -9.23 9.41
N ASP A 37 -30.03 -10.53 9.20
CA ASP A 37 -30.73 -11.57 9.97
C ASP A 37 -30.42 -11.45 11.48
N LEU A 38 -29.17 -11.24 11.85
CA LEU A 38 -28.77 -11.03 13.25
C LEU A 38 -29.42 -9.78 13.86
N ILE A 39 -29.47 -8.66 13.12
CA ILE A 39 -30.18 -7.46 13.56
C ILE A 39 -31.68 -7.77 13.78
N ASN A 40 -32.32 -8.47 12.86
CA ASN A 40 -33.74 -8.87 12.99
C ASN A 40 -34.00 -9.80 14.18
N LYS A 41 -32.99 -10.57 14.60
CA LYS A 41 -33.01 -11.38 15.84
C LYS A 41 -32.74 -10.57 17.11
N GLY A 42 -32.54 -9.26 17.00
CA GLY A 42 -32.36 -8.35 18.12
C GLY A 42 -30.93 -8.11 18.58
N ILE A 43 -29.94 -8.61 17.82
CA ILE A 43 -28.53 -8.32 18.09
C ILE A 43 -28.18 -6.92 17.57
N VAL A 44 -27.68 -6.06 18.44
CA VAL A 44 -27.36 -4.67 18.07
C VAL A 44 -26.05 -4.61 17.24
N PRO A 45 -25.89 -3.60 16.36
CA PRO A 45 -24.70 -3.46 15.51
C PRO A 45 -23.37 -3.53 16.26
N GLU A 46 -23.32 -2.94 17.46
CA GLU A 46 -22.13 -2.92 18.32
C GLU A 46 -21.67 -4.31 18.77
N GLN A 47 -22.55 -5.30 18.72
CA GLN A 47 -22.27 -6.69 19.10
C GLN A 47 -21.92 -7.57 17.89
N ILE A 48 -21.87 -7.01 16.69
CA ILE A 48 -21.51 -7.73 15.46
C ILE A 48 -20.23 -7.13 14.91
N LEU A 49 -19.19 -7.96 14.75
CA LEU A 49 -17.93 -7.59 14.11
C LEU A 49 -17.81 -8.26 12.75
N CYS A 50 -17.51 -7.49 11.71
CA CYS A 50 -17.19 -8.02 10.37
C CYS A 50 -15.71 -7.86 10.11
N LEU A 51 -15.03 -8.96 9.78
CA LEU A 51 -13.60 -8.98 9.46
C LEU A 51 -13.36 -9.38 8.01
N THR A 52 -12.54 -8.61 7.32
CA THR A 52 -12.18 -8.81 5.92
C THR A 52 -10.67 -8.72 5.72
N PHE A 53 -10.18 -9.28 4.61
CA PHE A 53 -8.74 -9.32 4.35
C PHE A 53 -8.19 -7.99 3.79
N THR A 54 -8.95 -7.24 2.99
CA THR A 54 -8.47 -6.01 2.34
C THR A 54 -9.39 -4.80 2.61
N ALA A 55 -8.83 -3.59 2.51
CA ALA A 55 -9.60 -2.35 2.60
C ALA A 55 -10.69 -2.25 1.50
N LYS A 56 -10.44 -2.80 0.32
CA LYS A 56 -11.43 -2.88 -0.76
C LYS A 56 -12.59 -3.81 -0.37
N ALA A 57 -12.29 -4.99 0.17
CA ALA A 57 -13.31 -5.94 0.64
C ALA A 57 -14.13 -5.35 1.81
N LYS A 58 -13.49 -4.57 2.71
CA LYS A 58 -14.19 -3.82 3.76
C LYS A 58 -15.25 -2.90 3.17
N ARG A 59 -14.86 -2.03 2.21
CA ARG A 59 -15.80 -1.10 1.55
C ARG A 59 -16.92 -1.82 0.80
N GLU A 60 -16.60 -2.91 0.13
CA GLU A 60 -17.61 -3.73 -0.55
C GLU A 60 -18.60 -4.36 0.43
N MET A 61 -18.12 -4.93 1.53
CA MET A 61 -18.97 -5.49 2.58
C MET A 61 -19.88 -4.43 3.21
N GLU A 62 -19.31 -3.27 3.55
CA GLU A 62 -20.06 -2.13 4.08
C GLU A 62 -21.18 -1.68 3.12
N SER A 63 -20.84 -1.47 1.85
CA SER A 63 -21.81 -1.11 0.81
C SER A 63 -22.92 -2.15 0.67
N ARG A 64 -22.58 -3.46 0.71
CA ARG A 64 -23.55 -4.54 0.61
C ARG A 64 -24.46 -4.63 1.83
N ILE A 65 -23.93 -4.45 3.03
CA ILE A 65 -24.73 -4.41 4.27
C ILE A 65 -25.72 -3.24 4.21
N LEU A 66 -25.25 -2.03 3.84
CA LEU A 66 -26.10 -0.86 3.71
C LEU A 66 -27.19 -1.03 2.63
N GLU A 67 -26.86 -1.67 1.50
CA GLU A 67 -27.83 -2.01 0.44
C GLU A 67 -28.95 -2.90 0.98
N VAL A 68 -28.60 -3.94 1.78
CA VAL A 68 -29.58 -4.87 2.33
C VAL A 68 -30.41 -4.21 3.44
N ILE A 69 -29.79 -3.43 4.34
CA ILE A 69 -30.49 -2.65 5.38
C ILE A 69 -31.55 -1.73 4.75
N LYS A 70 -31.16 -1.00 3.71
CA LYS A 70 -32.07 -0.11 2.98
C LYS A 70 -33.21 -0.85 2.30
N LYS A 71 -32.90 -1.99 1.69
CA LYS A 71 -33.89 -2.83 0.99
C LYS A 71 -34.90 -3.43 1.96
N GLU A 72 -34.44 -3.92 3.10
CA GLU A 72 -35.32 -4.52 4.14
C GLU A 72 -35.94 -3.46 5.07
N LYS A 73 -35.65 -2.16 4.82
CA LYS A 73 -36.17 -0.99 5.58
C LYS A 73 -35.91 -1.07 7.09
N ILE A 74 -34.73 -1.56 7.46
CA ILE A 74 -34.33 -1.68 8.87
C ILE A 74 -33.77 -0.35 9.35
N VAL A 75 -34.15 0.06 10.55
CA VAL A 75 -33.68 1.29 11.19
C VAL A 75 -32.55 0.92 12.15
N VAL A 76 -31.32 1.26 11.78
CA VAL A 76 -30.13 1.06 12.62
C VAL A 76 -29.25 2.29 12.55
N ASP A 77 -28.47 2.52 13.60
CA ASP A 77 -27.44 3.55 13.61
C ASP A 77 -26.22 3.05 12.82
N ILE A 78 -26.04 3.60 11.62
CA ILE A 78 -24.98 3.22 10.68
C ILE A 78 -23.58 3.52 11.25
N SER A 79 -23.46 4.52 12.13
CA SER A 79 -22.18 4.90 12.74
C SER A 79 -21.61 3.83 13.69
N LYS A 80 -22.45 2.85 14.07
CA LYS A 80 -22.11 1.78 15.01
C LYS A 80 -21.78 0.44 14.32
N LEU A 81 -21.60 0.43 12.99
CA LEU A 81 -21.21 -0.75 12.25
C LEU A 81 -19.71 -1.04 12.48
N ASN A 82 -19.41 -2.22 13.02
CA ASN A 82 -18.02 -2.66 13.23
C ASN A 82 -17.55 -3.49 12.03
N ILE A 83 -17.02 -2.83 11.01
CA ILE A 83 -16.49 -3.46 9.80
C ILE A 83 -15.03 -3.07 9.65
N PHE A 84 -14.13 -4.05 9.73
CA PHE A 84 -12.69 -3.81 9.77
C PHE A 84 -11.92 -4.78 8.86
N THR A 85 -10.71 -4.40 8.48
CA THR A 85 -9.71 -5.39 8.12
C THR A 85 -9.07 -5.93 9.40
N PHE A 86 -8.49 -7.14 9.39
CA PHE A 86 -7.81 -7.69 10.57
C PHE A 86 -6.77 -6.74 11.16
N HIS A 87 -5.94 -6.15 10.30
CA HIS A 87 -4.92 -5.20 10.74
C HIS A 87 -5.50 -3.89 11.30
N SER A 88 -6.57 -3.35 10.68
CA SER A 88 -7.21 -2.15 11.21
C SER A 88 -7.92 -2.41 12.53
N TYR A 89 -8.52 -3.60 12.69
CA TYR A 89 -9.12 -4.01 13.96
C TYR A 89 -8.06 -4.19 15.06
N ALA A 90 -6.93 -4.83 14.73
CA ALA A 90 -5.83 -4.96 15.66
C ALA A 90 -5.28 -3.59 16.07
N LEU A 91 -5.04 -2.69 15.10
CA LEU A 91 -4.53 -1.34 15.35
C LEU A 91 -5.46 -0.51 16.24
N ASP A 92 -6.79 -0.63 16.05
CA ASP A 92 -7.78 0.10 16.84
C ASP A 92 -7.80 -0.32 18.33
N ASN A 93 -7.28 -1.50 18.64
CA ASN A 93 -7.27 -2.08 19.97
C ASN A 93 -5.90 -2.12 20.66
N ILE A 94 -4.86 -1.63 19.99
CA ILE A 94 -3.50 -1.55 20.56
C ILE A 94 -3.01 -0.10 20.54
N GLU A 95 -2.14 0.24 21.48
CA GLU A 95 -1.50 1.57 21.54
C GLU A 95 -0.26 1.59 20.66
N GLU A 96 -0.43 1.78 19.35
CA GLU A 96 0.67 1.93 18.40
C GLU A 96 0.48 3.17 17.54
N ASN A 97 1.58 3.91 17.31
CA ASN A 97 1.52 5.19 16.65
C ASN A 97 2.14 5.18 15.25
N GLU A 98 3.09 4.28 14.96
CA GLU A 98 3.81 4.31 13.70
C GLU A 98 3.94 2.92 13.08
N ILE A 99 3.42 2.78 11.85
CA ILE A 99 3.60 1.59 11.02
C ILE A 99 4.72 1.89 10.04
N LEU A 100 5.80 1.11 10.12
CA LEU A 100 6.97 1.27 9.27
C LEU A 100 6.70 0.72 7.87
N SER A 101 7.14 1.44 6.86
CA SER A 101 7.01 0.99 5.48
C SER A 101 7.91 -0.22 5.18
N THR A 102 7.48 -1.06 4.25
CA THR A 102 8.28 -2.19 3.75
C THR A 102 9.60 -1.70 3.15
N ASN A 103 9.61 -0.54 2.51
CA ASN A 103 10.81 0.01 1.88
C ASN A 103 11.85 0.42 2.92
N LEU A 104 11.43 1.05 4.01
CA LEU A 104 12.30 1.37 5.14
C LEU A 104 12.98 0.11 5.69
N LEU A 105 12.19 -0.94 5.92
CA LEU A 105 12.67 -2.20 6.46
C LEU A 105 13.63 -2.91 5.51
N ARG A 106 13.36 -2.90 4.21
CA ARG A 106 14.28 -3.44 3.17
C ARG A 106 15.59 -2.68 3.14
N TYR A 107 15.53 -1.35 3.23
CA TYR A 107 16.76 -0.55 3.28
C TYR A 107 17.58 -0.85 4.53
N ALA A 108 16.95 -1.04 5.68
CA ALA A 108 17.60 -1.43 6.90
C ALA A 108 18.33 -2.80 6.79
N ILE A 109 17.68 -3.79 6.16
CA ILE A 109 18.32 -5.08 5.88
C ILE A 109 19.51 -4.90 4.95
N PHE A 110 19.35 -4.14 3.87
CA PHE A 110 20.43 -3.88 2.91
C PHE A 110 21.64 -3.22 3.59
N HIS A 111 21.40 -2.17 4.38
CA HIS A 111 22.45 -1.46 5.09
C HIS A 111 23.20 -2.41 6.06
N PHE A 112 22.47 -3.24 6.80
CA PHE A 112 23.06 -4.22 7.70
C PHE A 112 23.94 -5.25 6.95
N LEU A 113 23.48 -5.74 5.80
CA LEU A 113 24.25 -6.68 4.96
C LEU A 113 25.56 -6.07 4.47
N LYS A 114 25.54 -4.79 4.11
CA LYS A 114 26.73 -4.05 3.67
C LYS A 114 27.70 -3.78 4.80
N ASP A 115 27.22 -3.32 5.95
CA ASP A 115 28.05 -3.00 7.12
C ASP A 115 28.75 -4.23 7.69
N LYS A 116 28.08 -5.36 7.69
CA LYS A 116 28.62 -6.61 8.25
C LYS A 116 29.37 -7.47 7.24
N GLU A 117 29.40 -7.04 5.96
CA GLU A 117 30.03 -7.80 4.86
C GLU A 117 29.57 -9.28 4.81
N ILE A 118 28.29 -9.51 5.18
CA ILE A 118 27.73 -10.86 5.32
C ILE A 118 27.69 -11.58 3.95
N LEU A 119 27.36 -10.85 2.87
CA LEU A 119 27.26 -11.38 1.52
C LEU A 119 28.03 -10.49 0.55
N ASN A 120 28.99 -11.08 -0.16
CA ASN A 120 29.82 -10.36 -1.12
C ASN A 120 29.21 -10.41 -2.54
N TYR A 121 28.04 -9.77 -2.70
CA TYR A 121 27.33 -9.61 -3.98
C TYR A 121 27.28 -8.13 -4.38
N SER A 122 26.97 -7.87 -5.65
CA SER A 122 26.68 -6.50 -6.11
C SER A 122 25.46 -5.92 -5.39
N ASP A 123 25.44 -4.61 -5.22
CA ASP A 123 24.31 -3.91 -4.57
C ASP A 123 22.99 -4.18 -5.29
N GLU A 124 23.00 -4.22 -6.62
CA GLU A 124 21.84 -4.56 -7.43
C GLU A 124 21.30 -5.96 -7.08
N TYR A 125 22.16 -6.97 -7.06
CA TYR A 125 21.73 -8.33 -6.72
C TYR A 125 21.22 -8.46 -5.27
N LEU A 126 21.88 -7.77 -4.32
CA LEU A 126 21.39 -7.73 -2.94
C LEU A 126 20.00 -7.12 -2.86
N LEU A 127 19.80 -5.98 -3.52
CA LEU A 127 18.55 -5.23 -3.46
C LEU A 127 17.41 -5.86 -4.26
N GLU A 128 17.70 -6.41 -5.46
CA GLU A 128 16.68 -7.00 -6.31
C GLU A 128 16.27 -8.42 -5.90
N THR A 129 17.20 -9.16 -5.31
CA THR A 129 17.01 -10.59 -5.07
C THR A 129 17.04 -10.95 -3.59
N ILE A 130 18.11 -10.57 -2.88
CA ILE A 130 18.35 -11.06 -1.52
C ILE A 130 17.47 -10.34 -0.50
N VAL A 131 17.48 -9.01 -0.48
CA VAL A 131 16.74 -8.22 0.51
C VAL A 131 15.22 -8.46 0.44
N PRO A 132 14.57 -8.40 -0.74
CA PRO A 132 13.16 -8.74 -0.84
C PRO A 132 12.85 -10.18 -0.43
N LYS A 133 13.74 -11.12 -0.75
CA LYS A 133 13.60 -12.51 -0.35
C LYS A 133 13.68 -12.66 1.18
N MET A 134 14.67 -12.03 1.82
CA MET A 134 14.82 -12.06 3.29
C MET A 134 13.60 -11.44 3.98
N GLU A 135 13.16 -10.28 3.52
CA GLU A 135 11.97 -9.62 4.07
C GLU A 135 10.72 -10.50 3.95
N ASN A 136 10.50 -11.12 2.78
CA ASN A 136 9.39 -12.02 2.57
C ASN A 136 9.45 -13.27 3.47
N LEU A 137 10.63 -13.86 3.68
CA LEU A 137 10.81 -15.01 4.56
C LEU A 137 10.56 -14.65 6.02
N MET A 138 11.03 -13.50 6.50
CA MET A 138 10.74 -13.01 7.85
C MET A 138 9.25 -12.73 8.04
N ARG A 139 8.61 -12.08 7.07
CA ARG A 139 7.16 -11.85 7.10
C ARG A 139 6.38 -13.17 7.12
N TYR A 140 6.81 -14.14 6.34
CA TYR A 140 6.21 -15.48 6.32
C TYR A 140 6.33 -16.17 7.68
N LEU A 141 7.49 -16.13 8.35
CA LEU A 141 7.63 -16.65 9.71
C LEU A 141 6.73 -15.90 10.70
N LYS A 142 6.65 -14.59 10.59
CA LYS A 142 5.78 -13.76 11.44
C LYS A 142 4.30 -14.05 11.23
N SER A 143 3.88 -14.49 10.05
CA SER A 143 2.48 -14.89 9.82
C SER A 143 2.05 -16.12 10.65
N PHE A 144 3.03 -16.88 11.15
CA PHE A 144 2.84 -17.96 12.12
C PHE A 144 3.13 -17.51 13.56
N GLY A 145 3.36 -16.23 13.80
CA GLY A 145 3.70 -15.68 15.10
C GLY A 145 5.13 -15.96 15.57
N ILE A 146 6.01 -16.43 14.66
CA ILE A 146 7.39 -16.80 14.99
C ILE A 146 8.29 -15.56 14.91
N THR A 147 8.83 -15.15 16.06
CA THR A 147 9.81 -14.06 16.24
C THR A 147 11.20 -14.63 16.50
N PRO A 148 12.30 -13.85 16.35
CA PRO A 148 13.66 -14.36 16.48
C PRO A 148 13.95 -15.05 17.81
N ASP A 149 13.39 -14.54 18.92
CA ASP A 149 13.53 -15.10 20.26
C ASP A 149 12.96 -16.51 20.42
N GLN A 150 12.09 -16.91 19.51
CA GLN A 150 11.49 -18.24 19.48
C GLN A 150 12.25 -19.25 18.62
N ILE A 151 13.30 -18.82 17.90
CA ILE A 151 14.06 -19.67 16.99
C ILE A 151 15.23 -20.33 17.74
N ASP A 152 15.18 -21.64 17.92
CA ASP A 152 16.28 -22.45 18.40
C ASP A 152 17.14 -22.95 17.24
N LEU A 153 18.27 -22.28 16.99
CA LEU A 153 19.18 -22.64 15.89
C LEU A 153 19.76 -24.05 16.02
N ILE A 154 19.93 -24.56 17.24
CA ILE A 154 20.44 -25.92 17.45
C ILE A 154 19.43 -26.93 16.91
N GLU A 155 18.17 -26.70 17.20
CA GLU A 155 17.08 -27.56 16.70
C GLU A 155 16.89 -27.39 15.18
N VAL A 156 16.90 -26.14 14.69
CA VAL A 156 16.77 -25.84 13.25
C VAL A 156 17.89 -26.53 12.45
N LYS A 157 19.15 -26.46 12.91
CA LYS A 157 20.30 -27.07 12.21
C LYS A 157 20.24 -28.59 12.13
N LYS A 158 19.48 -29.26 13.01
CA LYS A 158 19.22 -30.72 12.89
C LYS A 158 18.34 -31.08 11.70
N HIS A 159 17.50 -30.17 11.26
CA HIS A 159 16.57 -30.34 10.14
C HIS A 159 17.10 -29.80 8.80
N LEU A 160 18.33 -29.28 8.79
CA LEU A 160 18.99 -28.81 7.57
C LEU A 160 19.87 -29.92 6.99
N ASP A 161 19.50 -30.40 5.83
CA ASP A 161 20.27 -31.39 5.08
C ASP A 161 21.26 -30.71 4.13
N GLU A 162 22.35 -31.41 3.83
CA GLU A 162 23.30 -31.03 2.79
C GLU A 162 22.59 -30.86 1.44
N GLY A 163 22.85 -29.75 0.76
CA GLY A 163 22.33 -29.48 -0.59
C GLY A 163 23.27 -30.05 -1.66
N LYS A 164 22.76 -30.25 -2.88
CA LYS A 164 23.61 -30.68 -4.02
C LYS A 164 24.77 -29.75 -4.32
N ASN A 165 24.66 -28.47 -3.94
CA ASN A 165 25.61 -27.40 -4.28
C ASN A 165 26.20 -26.68 -3.06
N TYR A 166 25.85 -27.06 -1.85
CA TYR A 166 26.26 -26.36 -0.61
C TYR A 166 26.66 -27.39 0.46
N SER A 167 27.72 -27.11 1.15
CA SER A 167 28.15 -27.88 2.32
C SER A 167 27.26 -27.59 3.53
N LYS A 168 27.28 -28.47 4.53
CA LYS A 168 26.56 -28.25 5.76
C LYS A 168 27.04 -27.00 6.50
N GLU A 169 28.35 -26.72 6.44
CA GLU A 169 28.96 -25.53 7.08
C GLU A 169 28.43 -24.24 6.46
N GLU A 170 28.25 -24.18 5.13
CA GLU A 170 27.67 -23.03 4.45
C GLU A 170 26.19 -22.83 4.84
N ILE A 171 25.45 -23.95 4.97
CA ILE A 171 24.04 -23.91 5.39
C ILE A 171 23.90 -23.46 6.83
N ASP A 172 24.71 -23.99 7.73
CA ASP A 172 24.71 -23.64 9.15
C ASP A 172 25.08 -22.16 9.34
N LYS A 173 26.11 -21.68 8.60
CA LYS A 173 26.48 -20.27 8.62
C LYS A 173 25.33 -19.37 8.12
N PHE A 174 24.65 -19.77 7.07
CA PHE A 174 23.52 -18.98 6.56
C PHE A 174 22.36 -18.93 7.57
N ALA A 175 22.09 -19.99 8.32
CA ALA A 175 21.09 -19.97 9.37
C ALA A 175 21.44 -18.97 10.48
N ASP A 176 22.74 -18.91 10.86
CA ASP A 176 23.23 -17.90 11.80
C ASP A 176 23.07 -16.47 11.24
N ASP A 177 23.47 -16.26 9.98
CA ASP A 177 23.34 -14.98 9.30
C ASP A 177 21.87 -14.56 9.15
N PHE A 178 20.98 -15.50 8.81
CA PHE A 178 19.53 -15.23 8.71
C PHE A 178 18.95 -14.76 10.05
N LEU A 179 19.30 -15.42 11.15
CA LEU A 179 18.84 -15.02 12.47
C LEU A 179 19.43 -13.66 12.89
N ALA A 180 20.69 -13.37 12.53
CA ALA A 180 21.29 -12.07 12.78
C ALA A 180 20.57 -10.95 12.03
N ILE A 181 20.22 -11.16 10.75
CA ILE A 181 19.44 -10.24 9.94
C ILE A 181 18.05 -10.05 10.54
N TYR A 182 17.40 -11.12 10.98
CA TYR A 182 16.07 -11.06 11.56
C TYR A 182 16.06 -10.31 12.90
N ASN A 183 17.05 -10.54 13.77
CA ASN A 183 17.22 -9.76 15.00
C ASN A 183 17.43 -8.27 14.71
N HIS A 184 18.29 -7.93 13.74
CA HIS A 184 18.50 -6.54 13.36
C HIS A 184 17.22 -5.87 12.84
N TYR A 185 16.43 -6.58 12.03
CA TYR A 185 15.14 -6.12 11.55
C TYR A 185 14.19 -5.80 12.72
N GLU A 186 14.10 -6.68 13.73
CA GLU A 186 13.28 -6.44 14.91
C GLU A 186 13.83 -5.29 15.78
N ASP A 187 15.15 -5.16 15.92
CA ASP A 187 15.79 -4.08 16.70
C ASP A 187 15.47 -2.68 16.12
N ILE A 188 15.43 -2.55 14.81
CA ILE A 188 15.06 -1.29 14.16
C ILE A 188 13.60 -0.96 14.43
N LYS A 189 12.71 -1.95 14.33
CA LYS A 189 11.30 -1.76 14.62
C LYS A 189 11.06 -1.37 16.07
N ASN A 190 11.67 -2.06 17.02
CA ASN A 190 11.56 -1.77 18.45
C ASN A 190 11.96 -0.32 18.81
N LYS A 191 12.80 0.30 18.00
CA LYS A 191 13.23 1.70 18.18
C LYS A 191 12.35 2.72 17.49
N ARG A 192 11.57 2.33 16.47
CA ARG A 192 10.94 3.28 15.54
C ARG A 192 9.45 3.05 15.31
N GLY A 193 8.95 1.83 15.51
CA GLY A 193 7.55 1.50 15.24
C GLY A 193 7.35 0.01 15.02
N VAL A 194 6.30 -0.34 14.31
CA VAL A 194 5.88 -1.74 14.08
C VAL A 194 5.67 -2.02 12.60
N ASP A 195 5.80 -3.29 12.20
CA ASP A 195 5.27 -3.73 10.92
C ASP A 195 3.81 -4.25 11.07
N TYR A 196 3.17 -4.55 9.96
CA TYR A 196 1.79 -5.03 9.96
C TYR A 196 1.61 -6.34 10.76
N ALA A 197 2.58 -7.25 10.74
CA ALA A 197 2.47 -8.50 11.49
C ALA A 197 2.56 -8.29 13.01
N ASP A 198 3.31 -7.26 13.46
CA ASP A 198 3.38 -6.91 14.88
C ASP A 198 2.03 -6.49 15.45
N LEU A 199 1.18 -5.83 14.64
CA LEU A 199 -0.16 -5.45 15.07
C LEU A 199 -0.95 -6.68 15.53
N LEU A 200 -0.89 -7.75 14.74
CA LEU A 200 -1.57 -9.01 15.05
C LEU A 200 -0.97 -9.70 16.28
N ILE A 201 0.37 -9.77 16.35
CA ILE A 201 1.10 -10.36 17.48
C ILE A 201 0.77 -9.62 18.79
N LYS A 202 0.80 -8.29 18.78
CA LYS A 202 0.50 -7.47 19.96
C LYS A 202 -0.96 -7.61 20.38
N PHE A 203 -1.90 -7.59 19.44
CA PHE A 203 -3.31 -7.84 19.74
C PHE A 203 -3.52 -9.21 20.43
N LEU A 204 -2.90 -10.26 19.93
CA LEU A 204 -3.02 -11.60 20.50
C LEU A 204 -2.42 -11.71 21.93
N ARG A 205 -1.48 -10.83 22.28
CA ARG A 205 -0.89 -10.74 23.63
C ARG A 205 -1.72 -9.94 24.62
N LEU A 206 -2.77 -9.24 24.18
CA LEU A 206 -3.69 -8.52 25.09
C LEU A 206 -4.35 -9.50 26.06
N LYS A 207 -4.39 -9.14 27.34
CA LYS A 207 -5.05 -9.93 28.38
C LYS A 207 -6.56 -9.98 28.17
N GLU A 208 -7.13 -8.84 27.80
CA GLU A 208 -8.55 -8.68 27.54
C GLU A 208 -8.72 -8.13 26.13
N VAL A 209 -9.68 -8.67 25.38
CA VAL A 209 -10.04 -8.22 24.03
C VAL A 209 -11.54 -8.01 23.97
N PRO A 210 -12.01 -7.07 23.14
CA PRO A 210 -13.45 -6.88 22.93
C PRO A 210 -14.10 -8.18 22.48
N LYS A 211 -15.25 -8.49 23.05
CA LYS A 211 -16.08 -9.65 22.72
C LYS A 211 -17.33 -9.23 21.98
N PHE A 212 -17.59 -9.92 20.88
CA PHE A 212 -18.77 -9.71 20.05
C PHE A 212 -19.64 -10.95 20.08
N GLU A 213 -20.96 -10.73 20.08
CA GLU A 213 -21.92 -11.84 20.02
C GLU A 213 -21.74 -12.65 18.74
N TYR A 214 -21.47 -11.96 17.62
CA TYR A 214 -21.10 -12.58 16.35
C TYR A 214 -19.89 -11.93 15.68
N VAL A 215 -18.99 -12.76 15.19
CA VAL A 215 -17.91 -12.34 14.26
C VAL A 215 -18.18 -12.95 12.90
N LEU A 216 -18.37 -12.10 11.89
CA LEU A 216 -18.56 -12.49 10.48
C LEU A 216 -17.23 -12.37 9.75
N ILE A 217 -16.80 -13.44 9.07
CA ILE A 217 -15.47 -13.52 8.43
C ILE A 217 -15.67 -13.80 6.94
N ASP A 218 -15.14 -12.93 6.08
CA ASP A 218 -15.11 -13.14 4.63
C ASP A 218 -13.74 -13.65 4.18
N GLU A 219 -13.73 -14.41 3.09
CA GLU A 219 -12.54 -14.97 2.43
C GLU A 219 -11.60 -15.70 3.41
N LEU A 220 -12.15 -16.59 4.22
CA LEU A 220 -11.42 -17.34 5.26
C LEU A 220 -10.14 -18.03 4.75
N GLN A 221 -10.09 -18.41 3.48
CA GLN A 221 -8.91 -19.04 2.87
C GLN A 221 -7.69 -18.11 2.73
N ASP A 222 -7.88 -16.79 2.82
CA ASP A 222 -6.80 -15.79 2.72
C ASP A 222 -6.29 -15.36 4.09
N VAL A 223 -7.01 -15.71 5.13
CA VAL A 223 -6.72 -15.38 6.52
C VAL A 223 -5.53 -16.20 7.01
N ASN A 224 -4.53 -15.56 7.61
CA ASN A 224 -3.41 -16.27 8.25
C ASN A 224 -3.79 -16.80 9.64
N ILE A 225 -2.89 -17.60 10.22
CA ILE A 225 -3.15 -18.27 11.52
C ILE A 225 -3.43 -17.26 12.64
N MET A 226 -2.70 -16.15 12.70
CA MET A 226 -2.91 -15.11 13.72
C MET A 226 -4.22 -14.36 13.51
N GLU A 227 -4.59 -14.07 12.28
CA GLU A 227 -5.87 -13.44 11.97
C GLU A 227 -7.06 -14.33 12.34
N ALA A 228 -6.94 -15.64 12.09
CA ALA A 228 -7.92 -16.62 12.55
C ALA A 228 -8.05 -16.63 14.08
N ASP A 229 -6.93 -16.60 14.80
CA ASP A 229 -6.91 -16.55 16.26
C ASP A 229 -7.51 -15.25 16.80
N ILE A 230 -7.29 -14.11 16.15
CA ILE A 230 -7.93 -12.83 16.48
C ILE A 230 -9.45 -12.93 16.36
N ALA A 231 -9.94 -13.48 15.24
CA ALA A 231 -11.38 -13.66 15.03
C ALA A 231 -12.01 -14.54 16.13
N LEU A 232 -11.41 -15.71 16.40
CA LEU A 232 -11.88 -16.64 17.41
C LEU A 232 -11.75 -16.07 18.83
N LYS A 233 -10.67 -15.31 19.11
CA LYS A 233 -10.49 -14.65 20.42
C LYS A 233 -11.51 -13.55 20.66
N SER A 234 -12.03 -12.90 19.60
CA SER A 234 -13.04 -11.84 19.70
C SER A 234 -14.48 -12.34 19.64
N ALA A 235 -14.73 -13.58 19.21
CA ALA A 235 -16.05 -14.14 18.97
C ALA A 235 -16.65 -14.85 20.21
N ILE A 236 -17.95 -14.68 20.43
CA ILE A 236 -18.80 -15.63 21.17
C ILE A 236 -19.30 -16.68 20.18
N HIS A 237 -19.84 -16.21 19.05
CA HIS A 237 -20.23 -17.02 17.91
C HIS A 237 -19.57 -16.48 16.64
N PHE A 238 -19.30 -17.35 15.66
CA PHE A 238 -18.77 -16.94 14.38
C PHE A 238 -19.62 -17.44 13.22
N PHE A 239 -19.58 -16.69 12.12
CA PHE A 239 -20.09 -17.08 10.83
C PHE A 239 -18.98 -16.82 9.80
N ALA A 240 -18.25 -17.88 9.42
CA ALA A 240 -17.09 -17.80 8.55
C ALA A 240 -17.43 -18.31 7.15
N VAL A 241 -17.01 -17.59 6.13
CA VAL A 241 -17.22 -17.96 4.72
C VAL A 241 -15.89 -17.98 3.99
N GLY A 242 -15.62 -19.05 3.26
CA GLY A 242 -14.40 -19.20 2.50
C GLY A 242 -14.45 -20.32 1.47
N ASP A 243 -13.38 -20.47 0.70
CA ASP A 243 -13.20 -21.55 -0.27
C ASP A 243 -11.73 -21.98 -0.31
N SER A 244 -11.41 -23.11 0.29
CA SER A 244 -10.05 -23.65 0.35
C SER A 244 -9.43 -23.88 -1.03
N LYS A 245 -10.27 -24.15 -2.06
CA LYS A 245 -9.83 -24.28 -3.46
C LYS A 245 -9.35 -22.95 -4.09
N GLN A 246 -9.63 -21.83 -3.44
CA GLN A 246 -9.15 -20.49 -3.83
C GLN A 246 -8.03 -19.97 -2.90
N ALA A 247 -7.43 -20.81 -2.06
CA ALA A 247 -6.30 -20.47 -1.21
C ALA A 247 -5.01 -20.36 -2.05
N ILE A 248 -4.70 -19.15 -2.55
CA ILE A 248 -3.54 -18.87 -3.40
C ILE A 248 -2.55 -17.89 -2.76
N PHE A 249 -2.78 -17.46 -1.52
CA PHE A 249 -1.91 -16.58 -0.76
C PHE A 249 -1.09 -17.32 0.30
N GLY A 250 -0.77 -18.59 0.07
CA GLY A 250 0.06 -19.41 0.98
C GLY A 250 1.41 -18.76 1.30
N PHE A 251 2.02 -18.08 0.33
CA PHE A 251 3.27 -17.33 0.51
C PHE A 251 3.14 -16.09 1.42
N GLN A 252 1.93 -15.66 1.77
CA GLN A 252 1.64 -14.59 2.75
C GLN A 252 1.13 -15.16 4.09
N GLY A 253 1.18 -16.49 4.26
CA GLY A 253 0.71 -17.17 5.46
C GLY A 253 -0.78 -17.50 5.46
N GLY A 254 -1.51 -17.25 4.36
CA GLY A 254 -2.86 -17.77 4.16
C GLY A 254 -2.81 -19.31 4.20
N SER A 255 -3.55 -19.92 5.09
CA SER A 255 -3.42 -21.35 5.39
C SER A 255 -4.75 -22.07 5.35
N ILE A 256 -4.76 -23.22 4.68
CA ILE A 256 -5.89 -24.16 4.71
C ILE A 256 -6.13 -24.69 6.13
N LEU A 257 -5.07 -24.79 6.95
CA LEU A 257 -5.17 -25.18 8.36
C LEU A 257 -6.12 -24.28 9.17
N ASN A 258 -6.39 -23.05 8.69
CA ASN A 258 -7.35 -22.18 9.33
C ASN A 258 -8.78 -22.72 9.28
N PHE A 259 -9.14 -23.45 8.19
CA PHE A 259 -10.45 -24.10 8.15
C PHE A 259 -10.62 -25.11 9.29
N GLU A 260 -9.56 -25.81 9.68
CA GLU A 260 -9.60 -26.77 10.79
C GLU A 260 -9.96 -26.10 12.13
N LYS A 261 -9.49 -24.86 12.35
CA LYS A 261 -9.85 -24.10 13.55
C LYS A 261 -11.36 -23.77 13.64
N PHE A 262 -12.02 -23.67 12.49
CA PHE A 262 -13.46 -23.38 12.40
C PHE A 262 -14.32 -24.65 12.20
N MET A 263 -13.71 -25.83 12.07
CA MET A 263 -14.41 -27.12 11.90
C MET A 263 -15.38 -27.49 13.04
N PRO A 264 -15.12 -27.13 14.33
CA PRO A 264 -16.11 -27.35 15.39
C PRO A 264 -17.35 -26.43 15.23
N SER A 265 -18.12 -26.63 14.16
CA SER A 265 -19.21 -25.75 13.75
C SER A 265 -20.21 -26.48 12.85
N THR A 266 -21.36 -25.87 12.62
CA THR A 266 -22.28 -26.32 11.56
C THR A 266 -21.66 -26.01 10.20
N GLN A 267 -21.49 -27.03 9.36
CA GLN A 267 -20.87 -26.89 8.04
C GLN A 267 -21.92 -26.85 6.94
N SER A 268 -21.76 -25.90 6.01
CA SER A 268 -22.64 -25.74 4.87
C SER A 268 -21.84 -25.49 3.59
N ILE A 269 -22.39 -25.83 2.45
CA ILE A 269 -21.79 -25.65 1.14
C ILE A 269 -22.70 -24.77 0.30
N LEU A 270 -22.11 -23.78 -0.39
CA LEU A 270 -22.76 -23.00 -1.45
C LEU A 270 -22.29 -23.52 -2.81
N SER A 271 -23.22 -24.05 -3.58
CA SER A 271 -22.96 -24.70 -4.88
C SER A 271 -23.45 -23.89 -6.09
N GLU A 272 -24.47 -23.03 -5.93
CA GLU A 272 -25.06 -22.29 -7.04
C GLU A 272 -24.20 -21.08 -7.45
N ASN A 273 -23.67 -21.12 -8.67
CA ASN A 273 -22.85 -20.07 -9.26
C ASN A 273 -23.70 -19.07 -10.05
N PHE A 274 -23.42 -17.78 -9.91
CA PHE A 274 -24.11 -16.67 -10.59
C PHE A 274 -23.19 -15.91 -11.56
N ARG A 275 -22.05 -16.52 -11.91
CA ARG A 275 -21.00 -15.84 -12.70
C ARG A 275 -20.77 -16.49 -14.05
N SER A 276 -20.44 -17.77 -14.06
CA SER A 276 -19.86 -18.47 -15.20
C SER A 276 -20.88 -19.43 -15.82
N THR A 277 -20.76 -19.69 -17.11
CA THR A 277 -21.56 -20.71 -17.82
C THR A 277 -21.27 -22.11 -17.31
N ASN A 278 -22.20 -23.05 -17.55
CA ASN A 278 -22.09 -24.43 -17.09
C ASN A 278 -20.86 -25.16 -17.67
N GLU A 279 -20.48 -24.85 -18.92
CA GLU A 279 -19.31 -25.47 -19.57
C GLU A 279 -17.99 -25.07 -18.89
N ILE A 280 -17.84 -23.79 -18.49
CA ILE A 280 -16.68 -23.32 -17.74
C ILE A 280 -16.64 -23.98 -16.36
N LEU A 281 -17.77 -24.06 -15.66
CA LEU A 281 -17.85 -24.67 -14.34
C LEU A 281 -17.57 -26.18 -14.38
N SER A 282 -18.10 -26.89 -15.39
CA SER A 282 -17.84 -28.31 -15.62
C SER A 282 -16.35 -28.54 -15.86
N TYR A 283 -15.74 -27.78 -16.75
CA TYR A 283 -14.31 -27.86 -17.02
C TYR A 283 -13.46 -27.62 -15.76
N ALA A 284 -13.72 -26.54 -15.05
CA ALA A 284 -12.98 -26.19 -13.85
C ALA A 284 -13.10 -27.26 -12.75
N SER A 285 -14.32 -27.81 -12.57
CA SER A 285 -14.61 -28.88 -11.60
C SER A 285 -13.92 -30.18 -11.98
N GLU A 286 -14.01 -30.62 -13.23
CA GLU A 286 -13.37 -31.82 -13.72
C GLU A 286 -11.85 -31.73 -13.65
N TYR A 287 -11.28 -30.59 -14.08
CA TYR A 287 -9.85 -30.31 -13.98
C TYR A 287 -9.36 -30.41 -12.53
N PHE A 288 -10.08 -29.78 -11.58
CA PHE A 288 -9.68 -29.78 -10.17
C PHE A 288 -9.84 -31.18 -9.54
N THR A 289 -11.00 -31.83 -9.72
CA THR A 289 -11.30 -33.12 -9.09
C THR A 289 -10.44 -34.27 -9.61
N SER A 290 -10.00 -34.21 -10.86
CA SER A 290 -9.07 -35.20 -11.44
C SER A 290 -7.66 -35.13 -10.86
N LYS A 291 -7.23 -33.98 -10.32
CA LYS A 291 -5.88 -33.73 -9.85
C LYS A 291 -5.75 -33.60 -8.32
N THR A 292 -6.81 -33.20 -7.62
CA THR A 292 -6.79 -33.09 -6.15
C THR A 292 -6.74 -34.46 -5.49
N LYS A 293 -6.00 -34.52 -4.40
CA LYS A 293 -5.95 -35.71 -3.52
C LYS A 293 -6.99 -35.65 -2.40
N GLU A 294 -7.65 -34.52 -2.20
CA GLU A 294 -8.59 -34.30 -1.11
C GLU A 294 -10.04 -34.69 -1.53
N ASP A 295 -10.59 -35.71 -0.90
CA ASP A 295 -11.98 -36.14 -1.15
C ASP A 295 -13.01 -35.08 -0.70
N ALA A 296 -12.65 -34.20 0.23
CA ALA A 296 -13.52 -33.08 0.64
C ALA A 296 -13.81 -32.17 -0.54
N HIS A 297 -12.78 -31.78 -1.31
CA HIS A 297 -12.92 -30.90 -2.47
C HIS A 297 -13.81 -31.52 -3.56
N LYS A 298 -13.74 -32.84 -3.75
CA LYS A 298 -14.63 -33.54 -4.70
C LYS A 298 -16.10 -33.46 -4.29
N LYS A 299 -16.37 -33.53 -2.97
CA LYS A 299 -17.74 -33.37 -2.43
C LYS A 299 -18.25 -31.95 -2.57
N GLU A 300 -17.39 -30.96 -2.30
CA GLU A 300 -17.71 -29.52 -2.38
C GLU A 300 -18.02 -29.05 -3.82
N LEU A 301 -17.39 -29.66 -4.82
CA LEU A 301 -17.65 -29.38 -6.24
C LEU A 301 -18.81 -30.22 -6.82
N ASN A 302 -19.35 -31.17 -6.07
CA ASN A 302 -20.52 -31.92 -6.51
C ASN A 302 -21.74 -30.99 -6.54
N GLY A 303 -22.37 -30.85 -7.70
CA GLY A 303 -23.50 -29.94 -7.90
C GLY A 303 -23.12 -28.48 -8.13
N PHE A 304 -21.82 -28.15 -8.33
CA PHE A 304 -21.35 -26.80 -8.69
C PHE A 304 -21.76 -26.47 -10.12
N LYS A 305 -22.79 -25.66 -10.29
CA LYS A 305 -23.40 -25.32 -11.57
C LYS A 305 -23.93 -23.88 -11.57
N ASN A 306 -24.22 -23.34 -12.75
CA ASN A 306 -24.85 -22.04 -12.89
C ASN A 306 -26.28 -22.07 -12.32
N ALA A 307 -26.62 -21.09 -11.49
CA ALA A 307 -27.93 -20.96 -10.83
C ALA A 307 -29.10 -20.76 -11.81
N ASN A 308 -28.85 -20.18 -12.98
CA ASN A 308 -29.84 -19.93 -14.03
C ASN A 308 -29.74 -20.92 -15.18
N ASP A 309 -28.91 -21.96 -15.03
CA ASP A 309 -28.62 -22.97 -16.06
C ASP A 309 -28.10 -22.36 -17.39
N GLU A 310 -27.30 -21.28 -17.28
CA GLU A 310 -26.72 -20.64 -18.45
C GLU A 310 -25.66 -21.54 -19.10
N SER A 311 -25.86 -21.83 -20.38
CA SER A 311 -24.91 -22.54 -21.22
C SER A 311 -24.10 -21.61 -22.08
N GLY A 312 -22.86 -21.99 -22.42
CA GLY A 312 -21.93 -21.24 -23.26
C GLY A 312 -21.06 -22.14 -24.15
N SER A 313 -19.95 -21.59 -24.62
CA SER A 313 -18.95 -22.41 -25.32
C SER A 313 -18.10 -23.19 -24.33
N LYS A 314 -17.65 -24.37 -24.73
CA LYS A 314 -16.61 -25.10 -23.99
C LYS A 314 -15.32 -24.27 -23.93
N PRO A 315 -14.54 -24.36 -22.86
CA PRO A 315 -13.19 -23.81 -22.83
C PRO A 315 -12.33 -24.33 -23.97
N ILE A 316 -11.53 -23.45 -24.57
CA ILE A 316 -10.67 -23.77 -25.72
C ILE A 316 -9.22 -23.77 -25.26
N ILE A 317 -8.51 -24.83 -25.59
CA ILE A 317 -7.07 -24.96 -25.32
C ILE A 317 -6.31 -24.88 -26.64
N TYR A 318 -5.37 -23.98 -26.72
CA TYR A 318 -4.49 -23.83 -27.88
C TYR A 318 -3.09 -24.36 -27.57
N ASP A 319 -2.59 -25.21 -28.46
CA ASP A 319 -1.19 -25.63 -28.45
C ASP A 319 -0.34 -24.52 -29.07
N VAL A 320 0.42 -23.81 -28.25
CA VAL A 320 1.20 -22.66 -28.69
C VAL A 320 2.63 -22.75 -28.19
N GLU A 321 3.58 -22.64 -29.12
CA GLU A 321 5.00 -22.55 -28.78
C GLU A 321 5.29 -21.32 -27.91
N ARG A 322 6.23 -21.44 -26.98
CA ARG A 322 6.50 -20.40 -25.95
C ARG A 322 6.88 -19.05 -26.53
N ASP A 323 7.61 -19.00 -27.63
CA ASP A 323 8.03 -17.79 -28.33
C ASP A 323 6.87 -17.05 -29.00
N LYS A 324 5.76 -17.73 -29.31
CA LYS A 324 4.59 -17.17 -29.98
C LYS A 324 3.42 -16.90 -29.04
N ILE A 325 3.49 -17.36 -27.79
CA ILE A 325 2.36 -17.35 -26.87
C ILE A 325 1.79 -15.96 -26.60
N TYR A 326 2.65 -14.95 -26.55
CA TYR A 326 2.24 -13.55 -26.31
C TYR A 326 1.56 -12.94 -27.53
N ALA A 327 2.07 -13.20 -28.73
CA ALA A 327 1.46 -12.75 -29.98
C ALA A 327 0.06 -13.36 -30.18
N VAL A 328 -0.07 -14.66 -29.88
CA VAL A 328 -1.36 -15.35 -29.91
C VAL A 328 -2.32 -14.77 -28.88
N ALA A 329 -1.86 -14.47 -27.66
CA ALA A 329 -2.70 -13.83 -26.64
C ALA A 329 -3.23 -12.46 -27.09
N CYS A 330 -2.38 -11.67 -27.76
CA CYS A 330 -2.77 -10.38 -28.32
C CYS A 330 -3.79 -10.52 -29.44
N GLU A 331 -3.59 -11.44 -30.35
CA GLU A 331 -4.52 -11.68 -31.47
C GLU A 331 -5.89 -12.15 -30.97
N LEU A 332 -5.94 -13.05 -29.99
CA LEU A 332 -7.20 -13.47 -29.37
C LEU A 332 -7.86 -12.32 -28.59
N GLY A 333 -7.07 -11.46 -27.94
CA GLY A 333 -7.58 -10.27 -27.26
C GLY A 333 -8.35 -9.33 -28.19
N LYS A 334 -7.93 -9.23 -29.47
CA LYS A 334 -8.66 -8.45 -30.51
C LYS A 334 -9.99 -9.06 -30.92
N ARG A 335 -10.10 -10.40 -30.83
CA ARG A 335 -11.28 -11.13 -31.35
C ARG A 335 -12.46 -11.12 -30.39
N PHE A 336 -12.21 -10.96 -29.10
CA PHE A 336 -13.27 -10.94 -28.11
C PHE A 336 -13.91 -9.56 -27.97
N SER A 337 -15.24 -9.55 -27.87
CA SER A 337 -16.00 -8.36 -27.46
C SER A 337 -16.29 -8.41 -25.95
N GLY A 338 -16.33 -7.26 -25.31
CA GLY A 338 -16.53 -7.14 -23.87
C GLY A 338 -15.23 -7.22 -23.06
N LYS A 339 -15.36 -7.19 -21.75
CA LYS A 339 -14.21 -7.11 -20.84
C LYS A 339 -13.39 -8.40 -20.88
N THR A 340 -12.23 -8.32 -21.51
CA THR A 340 -11.32 -9.46 -21.73
C THR A 340 -10.09 -9.36 -20.85
N ALA A 341 -9.86 -10.34 -19.99
CA ALA A 341 -8.64 -10.40 -19.19
C ALA A 341 -7.61 -11.36 -19.82
N ILE A 342 -6.38 -10.87 -19.99
CA ILE A 342 -5.23 -11.71 -20.24
C ILE A 342 -4.56 -11.95 -18.88
N ILE A 343 -4.66 -13.17 -18.38
CA ILE A 343 -4.21 -13.54 -17.04
C ILE A 343 -2.95 -14.38 -17.14
N ALA A 344 -1.88 -13.93 -16.47
CA ALA A 344 -0.62 -14.65 -16.40
C ALA A 344 -0.25 -15.00 -14.95
N ARG A 345 0.72 -15.89 -14.77
CA ARG A 345 1.21 -16.30 -13.44
C ARG A 345 2.15 -15.27 -12.82
N THR A 346 3.02 -14.67 -13.63
CA THR A 346 4.11 -13.81 -13.16
C THR A 346 4.03 -12.39 -13.72
N ASN A 347 4.62 -11.46 -12.99
CA ASN A 347 4.73 -10.07 -13.43
C ASN A 347 5.55 -9.93 -14.72
N ASN A 348 6.60 -10.75 -14.89
CA ASN A 348 7.43 -10.71 -16.11
C ASN A 348 6.61 -11.08 -17.36
N GLN A 349 5.74 -12.09 -17.26
CA GLN A 349 4.83 -12.40 -18.36
C GLN A 349 3.90 -11.23 -18.69
N ILE A 350 3.38 -10.52 -17.66
CA ILE A 350 2.54 -9.34 -17.87
C ILE A 350 3.30 -8.23 -18.61
N VAL A 351 4.56 -8.00 -18.25
CA VAL A 351 5.41 -7.01 -18.94
C VAL A 351 5.62 -7.40 -20.40
N ASP A 352 5.88 -8.65 -20.70
CA ASP A 352 6.11 -9.13 -22.07
C ASP A 352 4.83 -9.06 -22.92
N ILE A 353 3.67 -9.41 -22.34
CA ILE A 353 2.36 -9.24 -22.99
C ILE A 353 2.07 -7.75 -23.24
N ALA A 354 2.37 -6.87 -22.28
CA ALA A 354 2.16 -5.44 -22.39
C ALA A 354 2.99 -4.85 -23.56
N LYS A 355 4.23 -5.30 -23.74
CA LYS A 355 5.09 -4.94 -24.89
C LYS A 355 4.43 -5.34 -26.22
N GLU A 356 3.92 -6.56 -26.28
CA GLU A 356 3.28 -7.09 -27.49
C GLU A 356 1.97 -6.35 -27.81
N LEU A 357 1.12 -6.07 -26.82
CA LEU A 357 -0.10 -5.27 -27.00
C LEU A 357 0.21 -3.86 -27.49
N THR A 358 1.21 -3.20 -26.89
CA THR A 358 1.66 -1.87 -27.29
C THR A 358 2.17 -1.86 -28.71
N ALA A 359 2.98 -2.86 -29.09
CA ALA A 359 3.50 -3.04 -30.45
C ALA A 359 2.38 -3.20 -31.49
N ASN A 360 1.29 -3.81 -31.10
CA ASN A 360 0.09 -3.99 -31.93
C ASN A 360 -0.91 -2.81 -31.84
N GLY A 361 -0.59 -1.72 -31.15
CA GLY A 361 -1.43 -0.54 -31.03
C GLY A 361 -2.73 -0.78 -30.25
N LEU A 362 -2.75 -1.77 -29.34
CA LEU A 362 -3.91 -2.11 -28.54
C LEU A 362 -3.91 -1.37 -27.21
N ASP A 363 -5.03 -0.78 -26.89
CA ASP A 363 -5.26 -0.17 -25.58
C ASP A 363 -5.58 -1.23 -24.54
N PHE A 364 -4.93 -1.15 -23.37
CA PHE A 364 -5.18 -2.04 -22.26
C PHE A 364 -5.06 -1.31 -20.92
N SER A 365 -5.73 -1.84 -19.90
CA SER A 365 -5.44 -1.50 -18.52
C SER A 365 -4.64 -2.63 -17.88
N SER A 366 -3.70 -2.30 -17.05
CA SER A 366 -2.93 -3.29 -16.29
C SER A 366 -3.17 -3.08 -14.81
N THR A 367 -3.41 -4.17 -14.09
CA THR A 367 -3.37 -4.15 -12.62
C THR A 367 -1.93 -4.07 -12.11
N PHE A 368 -0.99 -4.16 -13.03
CA PHE A 368 0.42 -3.99 -12.81
C PHE A 368 0.88 -2.76 -13.61
N PHE A 369 0.81 -1.58 -13.01
CA PHE A 369 1.61 -0.49 -13.53
C PHE A 369 3.06 -0.75 -13.20
N SER A 370 3.85 -1.07 -14.20
CA SER A 370 5.15 -0.47 -14.21
C SER A 370 4.89 1.03 -14.43
N THR A 371 5.03 1.89 -13.42
CA THR A 371 5.58 3.22 -13.69
C THR A 371 6.63 2.94 -14.72
N SER A 372 6.56 3.60 -15.89
CA SER A 372 7.47 3.22 -16.96
C SER A 372 8.84 3.12 -16.29
N ASN A 373 9.52 2.01 -16.42
CA ASN A 373 10.87 1.85 -15.85
C ASN A 373 11.74 3.05 -16.25
N ASP A 374 11.34 3.75 -17.29
CA ASP A 374 11.96 4.94 -17.86
C ASP A 374 11.85 6.17 -16.96
N ALA A 375 10.66 6.49 -16.45
CA ALA A 375 10.50 7.64 -15.52
C ALA A 375 11.37 7.44 -14.28
N LYS A 376 11.29 6.24 -13.69
CA LYS A 376 12.10 5.85 -12.54
C LYS A 376 13.59 5.89 -12.87
N ASN A 377 14.00 5.25 -13.96
CA ASN A 377 15.40 5.19 -14.39
C ASN A 377 15.96 6.57 -14.71
N HIS A 378 15.20 7.45 -15.34
CA HIS A 378 15.63 8.82 -15.62
C HIS A 378 15.85 9.62 -14.33
N ILE A 379 14.92 9.54 -13.36
CA ILE A 379 15.06 10.26 -12.09
C ILE A 379 16.28 9.75 -11.32
N ILE A 380 16.44 8.43 -11.23
CA ILE A 380 17.55 7.82 -10.49
C ILE A 380 18.88 8.07 -11.19
N SER A 381 18.93 7.96 -12.52
CA SER A 381 20.13 8.27 -13.30
C SER A 381 20.53 9.74 -13.11
N PHE A 382 19.57 10.65 -13.07
CA PHE A 382 19.84 12.04 -12.77
C PHE A 382 20.40 12.25 -11.37
N LEU A 383 19.77 11.63 -10.34
CA LEU A 383 20.26 11.69 -8.97
C LEU A 383 21.67 11.08 -8.84
N ARG A 384 21.95 9.96 -9.50
CA ARG A 384 23.31 9.39 -9.55
C ARG A 384 24.32 10.39 -10.12
N GLY A 385 24.01 11.03 -11.24
CA GLY A 385 24.86 12.06 -11.81
C GLY A 385 25.12 13.23 -10.86
N VAL A 386 24.11 13.60 -10.06
CA VAL A 386 24.24 14.68 -9.06
C VAL A 386 25.18 14.28 -7.91
N PHE A 387 25.14 13.03 -7.45
CA PHE A 387 25.84 12.62 -6.22
C PHE A 387 27.11 11.82 -6.46
N SER A 388 27.24 11.10 -7.58
CA SER A 388 28.36 10.19 -7.83
C SER A 388 29.63 10.92 -8.24
N SER A 389 30.77 10.40 -7.81
CA SER A 389 32.10 10.76 -8.33
C SER A 389 32.47 10.02 -9.61
N ASN A 390 31.63 9.11 -10.09
CA ASN A 390 31.86 8.35 -11.30
C ASN A 390 31.48 9.14 -12.57
N VAL A 391 32.42 9.29 -13.48
CA VAL A 391 32.20 9.97 -14.78
C VAL A 391 31.05 9.34 -15.58
N GLN A 392 30.90 8.02 -15.54
CA GLN A 392 29.86 7.34 -16.30
C GLN A 392 28.46 7.69 -15.78
N ASP A 393 28.27 7.84 -14.47
CA ASP A 393 26.99 8.23 -13.89
C ASP A 393 26.60 9.65 -14.32
N VAL A 394 27.57 10.57 -14.37
CA VAL A 394 27.32 11.92 -14.87
C VAL A 394 26.97 11.88 -16.38
N LYS A 395 27.68 11.08 -17.17
CA LYS A 395 27.37 10.91 -18.60
C LYS A 395 25.97 10.32 -18.81
N ASN A 396 25.60 9.29 -18.06
CA ASN A 396 24.27 8.70 -18.14
C ASN A 396 23.17 9.69 -17.76
N SER A 397 23.42 10.53 -16.76
CA SER A 397 22.46 11.56 -16.31
C SER A 397 22.19 12.63 -17.37
N MET A 398 23.15 12.89 -18.28
CA MET A 398 22.99 13.87 -19.36
C MET A 398 21.86 13.52 -20.34
N PHE A 399 21.51 12.25 -20.44
CA PHE A 399 20.42 11.74 -21.29
C PHE A 399 19.07 11.70 -20.61
N THR A 400 18.92 12.37 -19.48
CA THR A 400 17.65 12.48 -18.74
C THR A 400 16.98 13.82 -18.98
N PRO A 401 15.64 13.92 -18.87
CA PRO A 401 14.92 15.19 -19.04
C PRO A 401 15.31 16.28 -18.04
N PHE A 402 15.95 15.90 -16.95
CA PHE A 402 16.30 16.78 -15.82
C PHE A 402 17.63 17.49 -16.01
N PHE A 403 18.45 17.03 -16.92
CA PHE A 403 19.80 17.52 -17.08
C PHE A 403 19.83 18.87 -17.84
N PRO A 404 20.59 19.87 -17.35
CA PRO A 404 20.58 21.22 -17.95
C PRO A 404 21.55 21.36 -19.12
N CYS A 405 21.49 20.48 -20.11
CA CYS A 405 22.23 20.65 -21.36
C CYS A 405 21.39 20.17 -22.55
N SER A 406 21.76 20.60 -23.75
CA SER A 406 21.14 20.04 -24.96
C SER A 406 21.59 18.60 -25.16
N ILE A 407 20.75 17.78 -25.79
CA ILE A 407 21.13 16.40 -26.13
C ILE A 407 22.30 16.38 -27.13
N GLN A 408 22.45 17.37 -27.99
CA GLN A 408 23.60 17.51 -28.88
C GLN A 408 24.93 17.65 -28.11
N ASP A 409 24.92 18.55 -27.11
CA ASP A 409 26.08 18.73 -26.24
C ASP A 409 26.37 17.46 -25.44
N ALA A 410 25.30 16.79 -24.95
CA ALA A 410 25.42 15.55 -24.23
C ALA A 410 26.12 14.46 -25.06
N PHE A 411 25.76 14.33 -26.36
CA PHE A 411 26.41 13.40 -27.26
C PHE A 411 27.88 13.74 -27.52
N GLN A 412 28.18 14.97 -27.87
CA GLN A 412 29.56 15.41 -28.10
C GLN A 412 30.46 15.18 -26.89
N ILE A 413 29.92 15.39 -25.70
CA ILE A 413 30.68 15.17 -24.47
C ILE A 413 30.79 13.66 -24.17
N ALA A 414 29.73 12.88 -24.38
CA ALA A 414 29.71 11.45 -24.10
C ALA A 414 30.66 10.64 -25.00
N GLU A 415 30.89 11.07 -26.25
CA GLU A 415 31.84 10.42 -27.18
C GLU A 415 33.29 10.40 -26.69
N ASN A 416 33.67 11.40 -25.84
CA ASN A 416 35.00 11.41 -25.24
C ASN A 416 35.13 10.32 -24.17
N LYS A 417 35.71 9.17 -24.51
CA LYS A 417 35.87 8.03 -23.61
C LYS A 417 36.84 8.25 -22.45
N TYR A 418 37.75 9.21 -22.60
CA TYR A 418 38.87 9.43 -21.65
C TYR A 418 38.72 10.69 -20.80
N ILE A 419 37.57 11.37 -20.86
CA ILE A 419 37.34 12.59 -20.07
C ILE A 419 37.29 12.27 -18.59
N GLU A 420 38.01 13.00 -17.78
CA GLU A 420 37.93 12.91 -16.31
C GLU A 420 36.82 13.79 -15.72
N LEU A 421 36.35 13.48 -14.52
CA LEU A 421 35.22 14.18 -13.90
C LEU A 421 35.42 15.70 -13.77
N PRO A 422 36.58 16.22 -13.33
CA PRO A 422 36.80 17.65 -13.26
C PRO A 422 36.66 18.35 -14.62
N GLU A 423 37.25 17.78 -15.68
CA GLU A 423 37.17 18.30 -17.04
C GLU A 423 35.71 18.25 -17.57
N LEU A 424 35.02 17.15 -17.29
CA LEU A 424 33.61 17.00 -17.65
C LEU A 424 32.75 18.09 -17.01
N LEU A 425 32.92 18.34 -15.72
CA LEU A 425 32.16 19.34 -14.99
C LEU A 425 32.45 20.78 -15.47
N GLU A 426 33.69 21.08 -15.92
CA GLU A 426 34.01 22.38 -16.54
C GLU A 426 33.24 22.59 -17.85
N LYS A 427 32.95 21.55 -18.60
CA LYS A 427 32.11 21.61 -19.80
C LYS A 427 30.62 21.73 -19.52
N LEU A 428 30.21 21.53 -18.25
CA LEU A 428 28.81 21.50 -17.77
C LEU A 428 28.59 22.52 -16.63
N PRO A 429 28.79 23.83 -16.85
CA PRO A 429 28.84 24.81 -15.77
C PRO A 429 27.53 24.89 -14.95
N LEU A 430 26.37 24.80 -15.58
CA LEU A 430 25.07 24.80 -14.89
C LEU A 430 24.87 23.57 -14.01
N PHE A 431 25.28 22.41 -14.49
CA PHE A 431 25.22 21.16 -13.73
C PHE A 431 26.24 21.19 -12.59
N LYS A 432 27.46 21.68 -12.82
CA LYS A 432 28.49 21.87 -11.79
C LYS A 432 27.96 22.73 -10.66
N GLN A 433 27.41 23.92 -10.97
CA GLN A 433 26.84 24.84 -9.98
C GLN A 433 25.70 24.19 -9.20
N MET A 434 24.79 23.46 -9.85
CA MET A 434 23.71 22.74 -9.20
C MET A 434 24.26 21.68 -8.25
N ARG A 435 25.21 20.86 -8.68
CA ARG A 435 25.88 19.83 -7.89
C ARG A 435 26.56 20.43 -6.64
N GLU A 436 27.26 21.55 -6.78
CA GLU A 436 27.93 22.23 -5.68
C GLU A 436 26.95 22.87 -4.68
N SER A 437 25.73 23.19 -5.11
CA SER A 437 24.69 23.77 -4.26
C SER A 437 23.99 22.77 -3.37
N ILE A 438 24.08 21.46 -3.66
CA ILE A 438 23.37 20.40 -2.93
C ILE A 438 24.31 19.84 -1.87
N LYS A 439 24.07 20.21 -0.60
CA LYS A 439 24.90 19.78 0.54
C LYS A 439 24.09 19.16 1.67
N THR A 440 22.79 19.31 1.67
CA THR A 440 21.91 18.90 2.77
C THR A 440 20.67 18.17 2.23
N VAL A 441 19.95 17.44 3.10
CA VAL A 441 18.63 16.86 2.77
C VAL A 441 17.65 17.92 2.27
N GLU A 442 17.70 19.12 2.85
CA GLU A 442 16.83 20.21 2.46
C GLU A 442 17.14 20.66 1.03
N ASP A 443 18.40 20.67 0.61
CA ASP A 443 18.79 20.96 -0.77
C ASP A 443 18.26 19.92 -1.76
N VAL A 444 18.27 18.62 -1.36
CA VAL A 444 17.67 17.55 -2.19
C VAL A 444 16.15 17.71 -2.28
N ASN A 445 15.48 18.02 -1.19
CA ASN A 445 14.04 18.29 -1.22
C ASN A 445 13.72 19.50 -2.11
N LYS A 446 14.57 20.50 -2.08
CA LYS A 446 14.48 21.65 -2.97
C LYS A 446 14.70 21.26 -4.43
N LEU A 447 15.67 20.39 -4.72
CA LEU A 447 15.89 19.84 -6.06
C LEU A 447 14.64 19.12 -6.58
N PHE A 448 14.01 18.29 -5.76
CA PHE A 448 12.74 17.65 -6.14
C PHE A 448 11.66 18.69 -6.44
N LYS A 449 11.44 19.63 -5.53
CA LYS A 449 10.39 20.63 -5.63
C LYS A 449 10.59 21.58 -6.81
N ASP A 450 11.82 22.11 -6.98
CA ASP A 450 12.08 23.22 -7.91
C ASP A 450 12.45 22.71 -9.31
N LYS A 451 12.86 21.45 -9.47
CA LYS A 451 13.33 20.91 -10.74
C LYS A 451 12.67 19.61 -11.14
N ILE A 452 12.75 18.55 -10.31
CA ILE A 452 12.31 17.22 -10.73
C ILE A 452 10.79 17.18 -10.92
N ILE A 453 10.01 17.58 -9.92
CA ILE A 453 8.54 17.53 -9.97
C ILE A 453 7.96 18.40 -11.09
N PRO A 454 8.39 19.66 -11.30
CA PRO A 454 7.88 20.47 -12.41
C PRO A 454 8.11 19.84 -13.78
N ILE A 455 9.28 19.27 -14.00
CA ILE A 455 9.59 18.54 -15.24
C ILE A 455 8.72 17.29 -15.35
N CYS A 456 8.56 16.52 -14.27
CA CYS A 456 7.71 15.34 -14.24
C CYS A 456 6.25 15.66 -14.56
N ILE A 457 5.72 16.78 -14.10
CA ILE A 457 4.37 17.25 -14.43
C ILE A 457 4.22 17.43 -15.96
N SER A 458 5.21 18.02 -16.62
CA SER A 458 5.18 18.23 -18.08
C SER A 458 5.34 16.92 -18.88
N TYR A 459 5.93 15.87 -18.28
CA TYR A 459 6.09 14.55 -18.88
C TYR A 459 4.92 13.59 -18.60
N GLY A 460 4.01 13.96 -17.69
CA GLY A 460 2.78 13.23 -17.44
C GLY A 460 2.70 12.53 -16.08
N LYS A 461 1.54 11.90 -15.86
CA LYS A 461 1.16 11.27 -14.60
C LYS A 461 2.20 10.25 -14.09
N GLU A 462 2.74 9.43 -14.98
CA GLU A 462 3.70 8.38 -14.61
C GLU A 462 5.01 8.94 -14.04
N TYR A 463 5.55 9.99 -14.67
CA TYR A 463 6.75 10.67 -14.18
C TYR A 463 6.51 11.32 -12.82
N LEU A 464 5.36 11.95 -12.64
CA LEU A 464 5.02 12.57 -11.37
C LEU A 464 4.91 11.54 -10.25
N PHE A 465 4.21 10.41 -10.48
CA PHE A 465 4.13 9.33 -9.49
C PHE A 465 5.50 8.75 -9.16
N ALA A 466 6.34 8.50 -10.18
CA ALA A 466 7.69 8.02 -9.95
C ALA A 466 8.49 9.01 -9.07
N ALA A 467 8.41 10.31 -9.34
CA ALA A 467 9.11 11.33 -8.55
C ALA A 467 8.61 11.37 -7.09
N MET A 468 7.30 11.32 -6.89
CA MET A 468 6.70 11.32 -5.54
C MET A 468 7.15 10.10 -4.73
N ARG A 469 7.11 8.91 -5.32
CA ARG A 469 7.51 7.67 -4.66
C ARG A 469 9.01 7.59 -4.39
N ILE A 470 9.83 8.04 -5.33
CA ILE A 470 11.28 8.12 -5.11
C ILE A 470 11.59 9.11 -3.98
N GLN A 471 10.92 10.26 -3.93
CA GLN A 471 11.09 11.22 -2.85
C GLN A 471 10.68 10.65 -1.49
N GLU A 472 9.55 9.93 -1.42
CA GLU A 472 9.09 9.25 -0.21
C GLU A 472 10.10 8.19 0.25
N ALA A 473 10.53 7.29 -0.65
CA ALA A 473 11.54 6.28 -0.36
C ALA A 473 12.89 6.89 0.05
N TYR A 474 13.28 8.02 -0.53
CA TYR A 474 14.47 8.77 -0.14
C TYR A 474 14.34 9.27 1.31
N GLN A 475 13.21 9.87 1.68
CA GLN A 475 12.96 10.34 3.04
C GLN A 475 12.96 9.18 4.06
N GLU A 476 12.35 8.06 3.72
CA GLU A 476 12.35 6.87 4.56
C GLU A 476 13.75 6.29 4.75
N ALA A 477 14.55 6.23 3.69
CA ALA A 477 15.93 5.75 3.75
C ALA A 477 16.80 6.61 4.68
N LEU A 478 16.59 7.92 4.66
CA LEU A 478 17.31 8.85 5.56
C LEU A 478 16.99 8.60 7.04
N MET A 479 15.80 8.05 7.37
CA MET A 479 15.46 7.71 8.75
C MET A 479 16.25 6.51 9.27
N VAL A 480 16.78 5.66 8.41
CA VAL A 480 17.57 4.47 8.80
C VAL A 480 19.04 4.79 9.00
N LEU A 481 19.55 5.78 8.30
CA LEU A 481 20.95 6.18 8.43
C LEU A 481 21.20 6.71 9.85
N PRO A 482 22.30 6.27 10.51
CA PRO A 482 22.66 6.78 11.83
C PRO A 482 22.90 8.30 11.76
N ASP A 483 22.52 8.99 12.85
CA ASP A 483 22.65 10.42 13.01
C ASP A 483 23.94 10.97 12.44
N LYS A 484 23.83 12.06 11.77
CA LYS A 484 24.80 13.11 11.48
C LYS A 484 25.23 13.24 10.03
N ASP A 485 25.11 14.49 9.63
CA ASP A 485 25.75 15.13 8.49
C ASP A 485 25.67 14.32 7.20
N ILE A 486 24.66 14.64 6.42
CA ILE A 486 24.56 14.19 5.04
C ILE A 486 25.68 14.84 4.19
N HIS A 487 26.87 14.75 4.68
CA HIS A 487 28.06 14.47 3.91
C HIS A 487 28.13 12.96 3.75
N ALA A 488 27.03 12.36 3.24
CA ALA A 488 27.03 10.97 2.82
C ALA A 488 28.27 10.79 1.96
N SER A 489 29.11 9.86 2.35
CA SER A 489 30.24 9.50 1.51
C SER A 489 29.67 9.08 0.15
N ASP A 490 30.41 9.26 -0.95
CA ASP A 490 29.99 8.79 -2.28
C ASP A 490 29.43 7.35 -2.22
N LYS A 491 29.96 6.54 -1.30
CA LYS A 491 29.52 5.16 -1.06
C LYS A 491 28.09 5.08 -0.52
N ASP A 492 27.68 5.94 0.39
CA ASP A 492 26.33 5.93 0.99
C ASP A 492 25.29 6.43 0.00
N MET A 493 25.64 7.43 -0.80
CA MET A 493 24.75 7.96 -1.83
C MET A 493 24.60 6.98 -3.01
N HIS A 494 25.66 6.23 -3.35
CA HIS A 494 25.57 5.15 -4.33
C HIS A 494 24.65 4.03 -3.82
N ALA A 495 24.79 3.62 -2.56
CA ALA A 495 23.92 2.63 -1.94
C ALA A 495 22.46 3.09 -1.91
N LEU A 496 22.23 4.34 -1.55
CA LEU A 496 20.88 4.93 -1.52
C LEU A 496 20.25 4.98 -2.93
N THR A 497 20.97 5.45 -3.94
CA THR A 497 20.45 5.49 -5.31
C THR A 497 20.23 4.09 -5.90
N SER A 498 21.05 3.12 -5.54
CA SER A 498 20.83 1.71 -5.89
C SER A 498 19.59 1.16 -5.22
N TYR A 499 19.37 1.48 -3.95
CA TYR A 499 18.12 1.14 -3.24
C TYR A 499 16.89 1.74 -3.92
N LEU A 500 16.92 3.04 -4.24
CA LEU A 500 15.81 3.71 -4.93
C LEU A 500 15.53 3.08 -6.31
N GLN A 501 16.55 2.57 -7.00
CA GLN A 501 16.39 1.90 -8.27
C GLN A 501 15.56 0.62 -8.18
N VAL A 502 15.72 -0.11 -7.08
CA VAL A 502 15.07 -1.41 -6.87
C VAL A 502 13.74 -1.29 -6.12
N THR A 503 13.51 -0.13 -5.47
CA THR A 503 12.25 0.10 -4.75
C THR A 503 11.06 -0.09 -5.68
N ASP A 504 10.18 -1.03 -5.32
CA ASP A 504 8.91 -1.20 -6.00
C ASP A 504 8.08 0.07 -5.82
N LEU A 505 7.95 0.83 -6.88
CA LEU A 505 7.02 1.95 -6.95
C LEU A 505 5.63 1.35 -7.15
N LEU A 506 5.01 0.91 -6.04
CA LEU A 506 3.67 0.35 -6.05
C LEU A 506 2.73 1.30 -6.79
N SER A 507 2.22 0.82 -7.91
CA SER A 507 1.28 1.53 -8.74
C SER A 507 -0.09 1.54 -8.09
N GLN A 508 -0.74 2.68 -8.09
CA GLN A 508 -2.20 2.69 -7.98
C GLN A 508 -2.78 2.02 -9.23
N GLU A 509 -3.81 1.19 -9.07
CA GLU A 509 -4.57 0.63 -10.18
C GLU A 509 -5.03 1.78 -11.08
N SER A 510 -4.96 1.63 -12.39
CA SER A 510 -5.54 2.63 -13.31
C SER A 510 -7.05 2.64 -13.10
N ASP A 511 -7.61 3.77 -12.75
CA ASP A 511 -9.05 3.94 -12.57
C ASP A 511 -9.84 3.87 -13.91
N VAL A 512 -9.14 3.83 -15.05
CA VAL A 512 -9.78 3.71 -16.36
C VAL A 512 -9.79 2.24 -16.77
N GLU A 513 -10.93 1.59 -16.60
CA GLU A 513 -11.13 0.22 -17.11
C GLU A 513 -11.16 0.24 -18.65
N LYS A 514 -10.18 -0.40 -19.27
CA LYS A 514 -10.15 -0.67 -20.71
C LYS A 514 -10.80 -2.03 -21.01
N GLU A 515 -11.15 -2.28 -22.27
CA GLU A 515 -11.72 -3.58 -22.68
C GLU A 515 -10.75 -4.72 -22.45
N ILE A 516 -9.43 -4.51 -22.70
CA ILE A 516 -8.39 -5.49 -22.38
C ILE A 516 -7.76 -5.17 -21.03
N VAL A 517 -7.72 -6.16 -20.15
CA VAL A 517 -7.14 -6.07 -18.81
C VAL A 517 -6.00 -7.06 -18.69
N LEU A 518 -4.79 -6.58 -18.41
CA LEU A 518 -3.64 -7.40 -18.06
C LEU A 518 -3.57 -7.59 -16.56
N THR A 519 -3.47 -8.82 -16.09
CA THR A 519 -3.42 -9.09 -14.65
C THR A 519 -2.75 -10.42 -14.33
N THR A 520 -2.18 -10.54 -13.13
CA THR A 520 -1.78 -11.85 -12.61
C THR A 520 -2.97 -12.54 -11.95
N VAL A 521 -2.90 -13.89 -11.82
CA VAL A 521 -3.97 -14.67 -11.15
C VAL A 521 -4.27 -14.12 -9.76
N HIS A 522 -3.24 -13.78 -8.98
CA HIS A 522 -3.40 -13.23 -7.63
C HIS A 522 -4.16 -11.90 -7.60
N LYS A 523 -3.88 -11.01 -8.54
CA LYS A 523 -4.56 -9.70 -8.67
C LYS A 523 -5.94 -9.81 -9.35
N ALA A 524 -6.18 -10.88 -10.10
CA ALA A 524 -7.48 -11.20 -10.68
C ALA A 524 -8.47 -11.79 -9.67
N LYS A 525 -7.97 -12.26 -8.51
CA LYS A 525 -8.83 -12.80 -7.46
C LYS A 525 -9.84 -11.75 -6.99
N GLY A 526 -11.10 -12.16 -6.81
CA GLY A 526 -12.20 -11.24 -6.50
C GLY A 526 -12.76 -10.48 -7.72
N LYS A 527 -12.06 -10.45 -8.86
CA LYS A 527 -12.56 -9.83 -10.11
C LYS A 527 -13.25 -10.87 -10.99
N GLU A 528 -13.94 -10.39 -12.04
CA GLU A 528 -14.64 -11.23 -13.02
C GLU A 528 -14.64 -10.54 -14.38
N PHE A 529 -14.55 -11.33 -15.45
CA PHE A 529 -14.39 -10.85 -16.81
C PHE A 529 -15.29 -11.63 -17.76
N ASP A 530 -15.76 -10.97 -18.83
CA ASP A 530 -16.56 -11.70 -19.82
C ASP A 530 -15.73 -12.81 -20.47
N ASN A 531 -14.48 -12.48 -20.82
CA ASN A 531 -13.57 -13.42 -21.47
C ASN A 531 -12.26 -13.49 -20.68
N VAL A 532 -11.68 -14.67 -20.57
CA VAL A 532 -10.37 -14.91 -19.95
C VAL A 532 -9.48 -15.66 -20.94
N ILE A 533 -8.30 -15.09 -21.17
CA ILE A 533 -7.18 -15.73 -21.87
C ILE A 533 -6.13 -16.02 -20.81
N TYR A 534 -5.95 -17.29 -20.45
CA TYR A 534 -5.05 -17.69 -19.39
C TYR A 534 -3.73 -18.26 -19.94
N LEU A 535 -2.62 -17.77 -19.43
CA LEU A 535 -1.27 -18.23 -19.75
C LEU A 535 -0.66 -18.92 -18.51
N PRO A 536 -0.80 -20.23 -18.37
CA PRO A 536 -0.20 -20.98 -17.27
C PRO A 536 1.32 -20.96 -17.35
N SER A 537 1.97 -20.93 -16.22
CA SER A 537 3.42 -21.09 -16.10
C SER A 537 3.73 -22.09 -15.02
N LYS A 538 4.54 -23.09 -15.31
CA LYS A 538 5.09 -23.94 -14.24
C LYS A 538 6.08 -23.10 -13.46
N THR A 539 5.74 -22.78 -12.24
CA THR A 539 6.73 -22.39 -11.26
C THR A 539 7.63 -23.59 -11.05
N ILE A 540 8.85 -23.51 -11.53
CA ILE A 540 9.89 -24.43 -11.08
C ILE A 540 10.15 -23.95 -9.64
N ASN A 541 9.51 -24.59 -8.68
CA ASN A 541 9.85 -24.47 -7.27
C ASN A 541 11.26 -25.04 -7.11
N ARG A 542 12.27 -24.26 -7.48
CA ARG A 542 13.62 -24.46 -6.97
C ARG A 542 13.54 -23.96 -5.55
N SER A 543 13.36 -24.86 -4.59
CA SER A 543 13.55 -24.52 -3.19
C SER A 543 14.97 -24.02 -3.06
N ASN A 544 15.07 -22.70 -3.00
CA ASN A 544 16.35 -22.05 -2.76
C ASN A 544 16.79 -22.42 -1.35
N PHE A 545 18.06 -22.38 -1.14
CA PHE A 545 18.71 -22.60 0.13
C PHE A 545 18.07 -21.81 1.32
N GLN A 546 17.67 -20.54 1.07
CA GLN A 546 16.97 -19.70 2.03
C GLN A 546 15.60 -20.26 2.42
N ASP A 547 14.87 -20.84 1.47
CA ASP A 547 13.57 -21.47 1.72
C ASP A 547 13.73 -22.67 2.67
N LYS A 548 14.83 -23.43 2.54
CA LYS A 548 15.11 -24.57 3.40
C LYS A 548 15.33 -24.18 4.86
N VAL A 549 15.98 -23.05 5.13
CA VAL A 549 16.16 -22.56 6.51
C VAL A 549 14.81 -22.22 7.13
N VAL A 550 13.94 -21.53 6.39
CA VAL A 550 12.59 -21.19 6.86
C VAL A 550 11.73 -22.45 7.02
N GLU A 551 11.82 -23.39 6.10
CA GLU A 551 11.15 -24.70 6.22
C GLU A 551 11.61 -25.45 7.49
N ALA A 552 12.91 -25.44 7.78
CA ALA A 552 13.45 -26.07 8.98
C ALA A 552 12.98 -25.36 10.26
N ILE A 553 12.90 -24.04 10.26
CA ILE A 553 12.33 -23.25 11.37
C ILE A 553 10.87 -23.64 11.61
N LEU A 554 10.06 -23.68 10.57
CA LEU A 554 8.63 -24.07 10.66
C LEU A 554 8.49 -25.52 11.15
N TYR A 555 9.31 -26.42 10.61
CA TYR A 555 9.28 -27.82 10.98
C TYR A 555 9.66 -28.03 12.46
N SER A 556 10.64 -27.29 12.98
CA SER A 556 11.00 -27.30 14.41
C SER A 556 9.84 -26.86 15.32
N LYS A 557 8.84 -26.16 14.76
CA LYS A 557 7.59 -25.76 15.44
C LYS A 557 6.43 -26.69 15.16
N GLY A 558 6.65 -27.83 14.47
CA GLY A 558 5.60 -28.77 14.09
C GLY A 558 4.75 -28.32 12.90
N ILE A 559 5.18 -27.33 12.15
CA ILE A 559 4.46 -26.79 10.98
C ILE A 559 5.07 -27.37 9.70
N ASN A 560 4.27 -28.11 8.91
CA ASN A 560 4.71 -28.69 7.65
C ASN A 560 4.28 -27.85 6.44
N ALA A 561 5.07 -26.81 6.16
CA ALA A 561 4.80 -25.89 5.05
C ALA A 561 4.77 -26.56 3.67
N LYS A 562 5.43 -27.70 3.49
CA LYS A 562 5.46 -28.41 2.19
C LYS A 562 4.11 -29.00 1.80
N GLU A 563 3.30 -29.38 2.77
CA GLU A 563 1.96 -29.93 2.47
C GLU A 563 0.99 -28.87 1.98
N GLU A 564 1.06 -27.66 2.55
CA GLU A 564 0.19 -26.55 2.14
C GLU A 564 0.46 -26.08 0.70
N LEU A 565 1.69 -26.18 0.23
CA LEU A 565 2.11 -25.75 -1.11
C LEU A 565 1.87 -26.80 -2.21
N LYS A 566 1.58 -28.06 -1.84
CA LYS A 566 1.47 -29.16 -2.82
C LYS A 566 0.41 -28.95 -3.91
N GLU A 567 -0.70 -28.32 -3.60
CA GLU A 567 -1.80 -28.09 -4.53
C GLU A 567 -1.96 -26.60 -4.92
N GLU A 568 -1.01 -25.73 -4.55
CA GLU A 568 -1.13 -24.30 -4.85
C GLU A 568 -1.25 -24.03 -6.36
N THR A 569 -0.49 -24.73 -7.19
CA THR A 569 -0.59 -24.59 -8.65
C THR A 569 -1.97 -24.96 -9.16
N LEU A 570 -2.55 -26.03 -8.65
CA LEU A 570 -3.91 -26.47 -8.98
C LEU A 570 -4.95 -25.41 -8.58
N ARG A 571 -4.81 -24.85 -7.39
CA ARG A 571 -5.69 -23.78 -6.90
C ARG A 571 -5.56 -22.49 -7.72
N VAL A 572 -4.34 -22.13 -8.13
CA VAL A 572 -4.09 -20.96 -9.00
C VAL A 572 -4.77 -21.12 -10.35
N ASP A 573 -4.66 -22.30 -10.98
CA ASP A 573 -5.33 -22.60 -12.25
C ASP A 573 -6.85 -22.53 -12.08
N PHE A 574 -7.40 -23.12 -11.02
CA PHE A 574 -8.83 -23.09 -10.70
C PHE A 574 -9.35 -21.65 -10.49
N VAL A 575 -8.58 -20.81 -9.78
CA VAL A 575 -8.92 -19.39 -9.62
C VAL A 575 -8.94 -18.69 -10.97
N ALA A 576 -7.95 -18.92 -11.84
CA ALA A 576 -7.89 -18.30 -13.16
C ALA A 576 -9.12 -18.67 -14.02
N PHE A 577 -9.47 -19.96 -14.07
CA PHE A 577 -10.60 -20.46 -14.85
C PHE A 577 -11.93 -19.85 -14.39
N THR A 578 -12.14 -19.79 -13.07
CA THR A 578 -13.39 -19.29 -12.48
C THR A 578 -13.50 -17.75 -12.48
N ARG A 579 -12.55 -17.03 -13.13
CA ARG A 579 -12.71 -15.59 -13.42
C ARG A 579 -13.55 -15.33 -14.66
N ALA A 580 -13.66 -16.31 -15.58
CA ALA A 580 -14.40 -16.18 -16.82
C ALA A 580 -15.92 -16.28 -16.59
N LYS A 581 -16.67 -15.42 -17.28
CA LYS A 581 -18.14 -15.48 -17.35
C LYS A 581 -18.60 -16.29 -18.54
N LYS A 582 -18.10 -15.96 -19.75
CA LYS A 582 -18.62 -16.47 -21.04
C LYS A 582 -17.63 -17.33 -21.81
N HIS A 583 -16.37 -16.88 -21.87
CA HIS A 583 -15.33 -17.56 -22.65
C HIS A 583 -14.06 -17.74 -21.82
N LEU A 584 -13.53 -18.95 -21.88
CA LEU A 584 -12.24 -19.32 -21.29
C LEU A 584 -11.33 -19.89 -22.38
N VAL A 585 -10.15 -19.30 -22.52
CA VAL A 585 -9.09 -19.76 -23.42
C VAL A 585 -7.84 -20.03 -22.60
N ILE A 586 -7.16 -21.12 -22.89
CA ILE A 586 -5.87 -21.50 -22.26
C ILE A 586 -4.82 -21.63 -23.34
N LEU A 587 -3.73 -20.88 -23.19
CA LEU A 587 -2.58 -20.91 -24.12
C LEU A 587 -1.41 -21.62 -23.46
N THR A 588 -0.97 -22.74 -24.02
CA THR A 588 0.07 -23.58 -23.39
C THR A 588 0.84 -24.44 -24.40
N ASP A 589 2.11 -24.70 -24.10
CA ASP A 589 2.93 -25.72 -24.78
C ASP A 589 2.75 -27.13 -24.20
N LYS A 590 1.77 -27.32 -23.29
CA LYS A 590 1.53 -28.56 -22.54
C LYS A 590 0.03 -28.88 -22.50
N VAL A 591 -0.54 -29.03 -23.66
CA VAL A 591 -1.98 -29.27 -23.84
C VAL A 591 -2.51 -30.41 -22.98
N GLN A 592 -1.75 -31.51 -22.87
CA GLN A 592 -2.16 -32.70 -22.11
C GLN A 592 -2.34 -32.42 -20.60
N ASP A 593 -1.72 -31.38 -20.09
CA ASP A 593 -1.88 -31.00 -18.68
C ASP A 593 -3.24 -30.33 -18.42
N TYR A 594 -3.91 -29.80 -19.46
CA TYR A 594 -5.15 -29.00 -19.37
C TYR A 594 -6.33 -29.59 -20.13
N LEU A 595 -6.13 -30.45 -21.11
CA LEU A 595 -7.19 -31.04 -21.90
C LEU A 595 -7.96 -32.11 -21.10
N ASN A 596 -9.30 -32.00 -21.08
CA ASN A 596 -10.21 -32.99 -20.55
C ASN A 596 -11.49 -33.04 -21.43
N ASP A 597 -12.47 -33.88 -21.11
CA ASP A 597 -13.69 -34.08 -21.91
C ASP A 597 -14.59 -32.81 -21.98
N ALA A 598 -14.44 -31.89 -21.03
CA ALA A 598 -15.21 -30.67 -20.97
C ALA A 598 -14.54 -29.50 -21.74
N ALA A 599 -13.40 -29.70 -22.40
CA ALA A 599 -12.69 -28.71 -23.21
C ALA A 599 -12.58 -29.11 -24.68
N GLU A 600 -12.22 -28.15 -25.51
CA GLU A 600 -11.96 -28.34 -26.95
C GLU A 600 -10.53 -27.93 -27.29
N LEU A 601 -9.91 -28.61 -28.23
CA LEU A 601 -8.63 -28.22 -28.80
C LEU A 601 -8.89 -27.21 -29.91
N GLY A 602 -8.33 -25.99 -29.78
CA GLY A 602 -8.43 -24.96 -30.77
C GLY A 602 -7.31 -25.04 -31.80
N GLU A 603 -7.63 -24.70 -33.04
CA GLU A 603 -6.64 -24.48 -34.10
C GLU A 603 -6.45 -22.97 -34.27
N ILE A 604 -5.21 -22.50 -34.28
CA ILE A 604 -4.90 -21.10 -34.56
C ILE A 604 -4.01 -21.02 -35.81
N GLU A 605 -4.41 -20.16 -36.75
CA GLU A 605 -3.58 -19.88 -37.91
C GLU A 605 -2.26 -19.24 -37.41
N ALA A 606 -1.16 -19.54 -38.10
CA ALA A 606 0.16 -19.07 -37.71
C ALA A 606 0.18 -17.53 -37.55
N VAL A 607 0.37 -17.08 -36.32
CA VAL A 607 0.57 -15.66 -36.00
C VAL A 607 2.05 -15.38 -36.08
N GLU A 608 2.47 -14.49 -36.99
CA GLU A 608 3.83 -13.95 -36.96
C GLU A 608 3.91 -13.01 -35.74
N ALA A 609 4.87 -13.28 -34.86
CA ALA A 609 5.19 -12.36 -33.78
C ALA A 609 5.58 -11.02 -34.39
N ALA A 610 4.86 -9.96 -34.03
CA ALA A 610 5.24 -8.61 -34.38
C ALA A 610 6.52 -8.28 -33.62
N SER A 611 7.65 -8.51 -34.23
CA SER A 611 8.98 -8.15 -33.70
C SER A 611 9.13 -6.62 -33.74
N LEU A 612 8.36 -5.91 -32.97
CA LEU A 612 8.67 -4.53 -32.60
C LEU A 612 9.53 -4.59 -31.33
N ASN A 613 10.85 -4.49 -31.54
CA ASN A 613 11.76 -4.11 -30.48
C ASN A 613 11.27 -2.78 -29.89
N LEU A 614 10.84 -2.77 -28.63
CA LEU A 614 10.66 -1.52 -27.85
C LEU A 614 11.97 -0.72 -27.79
N THR A 615 13.09 -1.38 -27.96
CA THR A 615 14.38 -0.80 -28.31
C THR A 615 14.29 0.02 -29.60
N GLU A 616 13.45 -0.32 -30.57
CA GLU A 616 13.32 0.43 -31.82
C GLU A 616 12.56 1.75 -31.69
N SER A 617 11.57 1.91 -30.84
CA SER A 617 10.91 3.22 -30.67
C SER A 617 11.81 4.21 -29.92
N LYS A 618 12.62 3.74 -28.97
CA LYS A 618 13.67 4.54 -28.32
C LYS A 618 14.87 4.77 -29.23
N HIS A 619 15.28 3.75 -29.96
CA HIS A 619 16.27 3.90 -31.03
C HIS A 619 15.70 4.80 -32.13
N ARG A 620 14.45 4.77 -32.46
CA ARG A 620 13.84 5.62 -33.46
C ARG A 620 13.78 7.09 -33.03
N ALA A 621 13.44 7.39 -31.79
CA ALA A 621 13.54 8.75 -31.24
C ALA A 621 15.01 9.20 -31.21
N PHE A 622 15.90 8.32 -30.85
CA PHE A 622 17.34 8.51 -30.86
C PHE A 622 17.86 8.71 -32.28
N ASP A 623 17.47 7.88 -33.24
CA ASP A 623 17.88 7.97 -34.65
C ASP A 623 17.35 9.24 -35.31
N LEU A 624 16.11 9.61 -35.06
CA LEU A 624 15.53 10.88 -35.51
C LEU A 624 16.33 12.06 -34.94
N PHE A 625 16.73 11.94 -33.68
CA PHE A 625 17.49 12.93 -32.98
C PHE A 625 18.92 13.08 -33.56
N VAL A 626 19.63 11.97 -33.76
CA VAL A 626 20.97 11.93 -34.38
C VAL A 626 20.94 12.46 -35.83
N ASN A 627 19.82 12.25 -36.53
CA ASN A 627 19.59 12.76 -37.89
C ASN A 627 19.09 14.22 -37.91
N GLY A 628 19.08 14.91 -36.80
CA GLY A 628 18.69 16.33 -36.72
C GLY A 628 17.19 16.61 -36.78
N GLN A 629 16.34 15.56 -36.69
CA GLN A 629 14.89 15.66 -36.71
C GLN A 629 14.34 15.81 -35.27
N TYR A 630 14.73 16.92 -34.61
CA TYR A 630 14.52 17.16 -33.18
C TYR A 630 13.04 17.24 -32.80
N ASP A 631 12.21 17.89 -33.62
CA ASP A 631 10.79 18.07 -33.35
C ASP A 631 10.03 16.75 -33.47
N GLU A 632 10.44 15.85 -34.37
CA GLU A 632 9.84 14.52 -34.51
C GLU A 632 10.27 13.59 -33.37
N ALA A 633 11.54 13.63 -32.97
CA ALA A 633 12.04 12.92 -31.80
C ALA A 633 11.32 13.38 -30.52
N LYS A 634 11.13 14.69 -30.38
CA LYS A 634 10.41 15.29 -29.25
C LYS A 634 8.95 14.85 -29.23
N LYS A 635 8.26 14.86 -30.36
CA LYS A 635 6.88 14.39 -30.49
C LYS A 635 6.67 12.92 -30.15
N LEU A 636 7.68 12.07 -30.39
CA LEU A 636 7.64 10.65 -29.99
C LEU A 636 7.83 10.47 -28.48
N LEU A 637 8.46 11.43 -27.81
CA LEU A 637 8.71 11.43 -26.38
C LEU A 637 7.66 12.26 -25.59
N GLU A 638 6.84 13.07 -26.27
CA GLU A 638 5.77 13.83 -25.65
C GLU A 638 4.62 12.92 -25.26
N ASN A 639 4.26 12.93 -23.97
CA ASN A 639 3.07 12.26 -23.49
C ASN A 639 1.83 13.05 -23.95
N LYS A 640 0.92 12.36 -24.63
CA LYS A 640 -0.33 12.95 -25.15
C LYS A 640 -1.52 12.79 -24.19
N ASP A 641 -1.33 12.13 -23.08
CA ASP A 641 -2.41 11.83 -22.16
C ASP A 641 -2.81 13.06 -21.35
N ARG A 642 -4.09 13.40 -21.44
CA ARG A 642 -4.71 14.44 -20.62
C ARG A 642 -5.04 13.82 -19.27
N TRP A 643 -4.36 14.20 -18.21
CA TRP A 643 -4.36 13.47 -16.94
C TRP A 643 -4.56 14.33 -15.70
N ILE A 644 -4.25 15.65 -15.75
CA ILE A 644 -4.16 16.48 -14.52
C ILE A 644 -5.54 16.68 -13.86
N LYS A 645 -6.60 16.75 -14.65
CA LYS A 645 -7.97 16.89 -14.12
C LYS A 645 -8.40 15.64 -13.39
N ASP A 646 -8.22 14.48 -14.02
CA ASP A 646 -8.58 13.20 -13.42
C ASP A 646 -7.73 12.91 -12.18
N PHE A 647 -6.46 13.28 -12.19
CA PHE A 647 -5.57 13.16 -11.04
C PHE A 647 -6.10 13.93 -9.81
N VAL A 648 -6.49 15.20 -10.00
CA VAL A 648 -7.04 16.03 -8.92
C VAL A 648 -8.43 15.55 -8.50
N LYS A 649 -9.27 15.15 -9.44
CA LYS A 649 -10.61 14.60 -9.19
C LYS A 649 -10.52 13.34 -8.33
N ASN A 650 -9.68 12.38 -8.70
CA ASN A 650 -9.49 11.13 -7.97
C ASN A 650 -9.00 11.38 -6.54
N HIS A 651 -8.12 12.39 -6.33
CA HIS A 651 -7.72 12.78 -4.99
C HIS A 651 -8.93 13.19 -4.13
N PHE A 652 -9.82 14.05 -4.65
CA PHE A 652 -10.99 14.49 -3.88
C PHE A 652 -12.02 13.37 -3.66
N GLU A 653 -12.20 12.49 -4.64
CA GLU A 653 -13.10 11.34 -4.52
C GLU A 653 -12.60 10.27 -3.54
N SER A 654 -11.28 10.20 -3.34
CA SER A 654 -10.66 9.25 -2.39
C SER A 654 -10.58 9.75 -0.95
N LEU A 655 -10.98 11.00 -0.66
CA LEU A 655 -10.90 11.56 0.68
C LEU A 655 -11.95 10.93 1.60
N GLU A 656 -11.50 10.18 2.58
CA GLU A 656 -12.34 9.59 3.64
C GLU A 656 -12.39 10.48 4.89
N HIS A 657 -11.34 11.27 5.12
CA HIS A 657 -11.21 12.16 6.28
C HIS A 657 -10.40 13.41 5.95
N THR A 658 -10.51 14.40 6.82
CA THR A 658 -9.67 15.59 6.83
C THR A 658 -9.22 15.92 8.26
N SER A 659 -8.22 16.79 8.42
CA SER A 659 -7.74 17.25 9.72
C SER A 659 -7.43 18.74 9.68
N PHE A 660 -7.18 19.40 10.81
CA PHE A 660 -6.83 20.82 10.83
C PHE A 660 -5.63 21.13 9.92
N SER A 661 -4.57 20.34 10.00
CA SER A 661 -3.38 20.47 9.17
C SER A 661 -3.61 20.18 7.67
N SER A 662 -4.75 19.55 7.34
CA SER A 662 -5.15 19.24 5.96
C SER A 662 -6.10 20.27 5.37
N LEU A 663 -6.58 21.23 6.17
CA LEU A 663 -7.45 22.29 5.65
C LEU A 663 -6.66 23.26 4.74
N PRO A 664 -7.21 23.62 3.58
CA PRO A 664 -6.52 24.45 2.61
C PRO A 664 -6.31 25.89 3.08
N GLU A 665 -5.08 26.35 3.10
CA GLU A 665 -4.76 27.77 3.23
C GLU A 665 -4.86 28.46 1.87
N SER A 666 -4.29 27.84 0.86
CA SER A 666 -4.44 28.23 -0.54
C SER A 666 -4.56 26.98 -1.42
N PRO A 667 -5.09 27.10 -2.65
CA PRO A 667 -5.13 25.99 -3.59
C PRO A 667 -3.75 25.43 -3.91
N TYR A 668 -2.76 26.31 -4.07
CA TYR A 668 -1.37 25.91 -4.34
C TYR A 668 -0.76 25.12 -3.19
N ASP A 669 -0.89 25.63 -1.94
CA ASP A 669 -0.34 24.94 -0.77
C ASP A 669 -1.02 23.59 -0.54
N TYR A 670 -2.32 23.50 -0.81
CA TYR A 670 -3.05 22.25 -0.77
C TYR A 670 -2.55 21.26 -1.83
N PHE A 671 -2.34 21.73 -3.07
CA PHE A 671 -1.81 20.90 -4.14
C PHE A 671 -0.44 20.32 -3.78
N VAL A 672 0.49 21.16 -3.35
CA VAL A 672 1.86 20.76 -3.02
C VAL A 672 1.92 19.85 -1.78
N ASN A 673 1.19 20.19 -0.72
CA ASN A 673 1.33 19.50 0.56
C ASN A 673 0.38 18.31 0.75
N LYS A 674 -0.76 18.27 0.03
CA LYS A 674 -1.80 17.24 0.21
C LYS A 674 -2.05 16.40 -1.04
N ILE A 675 -2.01 16.98 -2.23
CA ILE A 675 -2.16 16.22 -3.48
C ILE A 675 -0.81 15.62 -3.90
N LEU A 676 0.27 16.42 -3.94
CA LEU A 676 1.61 15.91 -4.24
C LEU A 676 2.30 15.28 -3.01
N THR A 677 1.77 15.47 -1.80
CA THR A 677 2.31 14.94 -0.54
C THR A 677 3.82 15.20 -0.36
N ILE A 678 4.30 16.37 -0.81
CA ILE A 678 5.71 16.73 -0.66
C ILE A 678 5.99 16.95 0.83
N LYS A 679 6.51 15.92 1.49
CA LYS A 679 6.85 15.97 2.91
C LYS A 679 8.07 16.90 3.10
N LYS A 680 7.93 17.83 4.03
CA LYS A 680 9.06 18.60 4.55
C LYS A 680 9.43 18.01 5.90
N THR A 681 10.52 17.28 5.97
CA THR A 681 11.11 16.89 7.25
C THR A 681 12.18 17.90 7.61
N SER A 682 12.09 18.47 8.81
CA SER A 682 13.14 19.32 9.36
C SER A 682 13.51 18.80 10.74
N TYR A 683 14.74 19.09 11.16
CA TYR A 683 15.18 18.76 12.53
C TYR A 683 14.22 19.31 13.60
N ALA A 684 13.67 20.50 13.37
CA ALA A 684 12.69 21.11 14.28
C ALA A 684 11.39 20.28 14.38
N MET A 685 10.93 19.70 13.27
CA MET A 685 9.74 18.82 13.28
C MET A 685 10.02 17.50 13.99
N SER A 686 11.19 16.89 13.76
CA SER A 686 11.59 15.68 14.44
C SER A 686 11.73 15.89 15.95
N LEU A 687 12.35 16.99 16.36
CA LEU A 687 12.45 17.37 17.78
C LEU A 687 11.06 17.63 18.39
N GLY A 688 10.17 18.31 17.66
CA GLY A 688 8.78 18.52 18.08
C GLY A 688 8.07 17.21 18.35
N SER A 689 8.14 16.25 17.42
CA SER A 689 7.53 14.92 17.57
C SER A 689 8.08 14.16 18.78
N GLU A 690 9.40 14.20 19.00
CA GLU A 690 10.03 13.57 20.16
C GLU A 690 9.53 14.18 21.48
N VAL A 691 9.38 15.50 21.53
CA VAL A 691 8.85 16.20 22.72
C VAL A 691 7.41 15.80 23.00
N HIS A 692 6.53 15.79 21.97
CA HIS A 692 5.13 15.38 22.13
C HIS A 692 5.01 13.94 22.64
N GLU A 693 5.77 13.01 22.07
CA GLU A 693 5.78 11.61 22.49
C GLU A 693 6.23 11.45 23.95
N ALA A 694 7.37 12.09 24.30
CA ALA A 694 7.88 12.02 25.67
C ALA A 694 6.91 12.62 26.68
N VAL A 695 6.22 13.73 26.32
CA VAL A 695 5.20 14.35 27.17
C VAL A 695 3.97 13.46 27.33
N ALA A 696 3.53 12.81 26.27
CA ALA A 696 2.40 11.88 26.33
C ALA A 696 2.70 10.68 27.25
N LEU A 697 3.89 10.09 27.13
CA LEU A 697 4.33 9.00 28.01
C LEU A 697 4.43 9.47 29.48
N MET A 698 5.00 10.66 29.71
CA MET A 698 5.13 11.23 31.05
C MET A 698 3.77 11.46 31.70
N LEU A 699 2.80 12.03 30.98
CA LEU A 699 1.45 12.28 31.50
C LEU A 699 0.64 10.99 31.69
N SER A 700 1.02 9.91 30.99
CA SER A 700 0.46 8.57 31.15
C SER A 700 1.15 7.76 32.25
N GLU A 701 2.04 8.37 33.03
CA GLU A 701 2.86 7.70 34.09
C GLU A 701 3.69 6.52 33.57
N LYS A 702 4.10 6.57 32.27
CA LYS A 702 4.98 5.57 31.64
C LYS A 702 6.43 6.06 31.63
N GLU A 703 7.38 5.12 31.55
CA GLU A 703 8.79 5.45 31.36
C GLU A 703 9.00 6.06 29.98
N TYR A 704 9.80 7.12 29.91
CA TYR A 704 10.18 7.76 28.66
C TYR A 704 11.68 8.04 28.60
N SER A 705 12.23 8.02 27.39
CA SER A 705 13.57 8.49 27.10
C SER A 705 13.50 9.74 26.25
N ALA A 706 14.42 10.67 26.48
CA ALA A 706 14.48 11.89 25.69
C ALA A 706 15.93 12.25 25.38
N SER A 707 16.16 12.75 24.16
CA SER A 707 17.44 13.26 23.72
C SER A 707 17.89 14.45 24.58
N LYS A 708 19.18 14.77 24.52
CA LYS A 708 19.72 15.93 25.22
C LYS A 708 19.02 17.22 24.79
N ASP A 709 18.60 17.29 23.52
CA ASP A 709 17.99 18.48 22.94
C ASP A 709 16.50 18.58 23.31
N ALA A 710 15.79 17.47 23.51
CA ALA A 710 14.38 17.46 23.91
C ALA A 710 14.15 17.72 25.42
N LYS A 711 15.09 17.34 26.28
CA LYS A 711 14.97 17.48 27.74
C LYS A 711 14.57 18.88 28.21
N PRO A 712 15.15 20.00 27.72
CA PRO A 712 14.75 21.34 28.16
C PRO A 712 13.27 21.66 27.89
N PHE A 713 12.72 21.17 26.77
CA PHE A 713 11.30 21.37 26.41
C PHE A 713 10.40 20.59 27.37
N ILE A 714 10.76 19.36 27.70
CA ILE A 714 10.00 18.52 28.64
C ILE A 714 9.99 19.13 30.05
N GLU A 715 11.12 19.67 30.50
CA GLU A 715 11.18 20.39 31.79
C GLU A 715 10.27 21.63 31.78
N ASN A 716 10.14 22.33 30.67
CA ASN A 716 9.21 23.44 30.53
C ASN A 716 7.74 22.98 30.54
N VAL A 717 7.44 21.81 29.95
CA VAL A 717 6.12 21.17 30.06
C VAL A 717 5.76 20.91 31.53
N LYS A 718 6.65 20.32 32.31
CA LYS A 718 6.43 20.05 33.75
C LYS A 718 6.05 21.33 34.50
N LYS A 719 6.75 22.43 34.25
CA LYS A 719 6.45 23.74 34.89
C LYS A 719 5.08 24.28 34.50
N ILE A 720 4.60 23.99 33.29
CA ILE A 720 3.25 24.36 32.86
C ILE A 720 2.22 23.47 33.55
N ILE A 721 2.46 22.15 33.63
CA ILE A 721 1.55 21.20 34.28
C ILE A 721 1.36 21.54 35.75
N GLU A 722 2.42 21.97 36.47
CA GLU A 722 2.32 22.44 37.86
C GLU A 722 1.36 23.62 38.05
N GLN A 723 1.01 24.35 36.98
CA GLN A 723 0.06 25.47 36.99
C GLN A 723 -1.40 25.03 36.68
N ILE A 724 -1.60 23.75 36.37
CA ILE A 724 -2.90 23.19 36.00
C ILE A 724 -3.44 22.37 37.16
N ASP A 725 -4.59 22.77 37.69
CA ASP A 725 -5.32 21.99 38.69
C ASP A 725 -6.27 21.01 37.98
N TYR A 726 -6.07 19.69 38.14
CA TYR A 726 -6.84 18.66 37.45
C TYR A 726 -7.04 17.42 38.32
N ASP A 727 -8.08 16.66 38.02
CA ASP A 727 -8.41 15.37 38.65
C ASP A 727 -8.00 14.21 37.70
N GLU A 728 -8.06 14.45 36.38
CA GLU A 728 -7.82 13.47 35.34
C GLU A 728 -7.15 14.16 34.12
N VAL A 729 -6.27 13.44 33.45
CA VAL A 729 -5.69 13.87 32.16
C VAL A 729 -5.84 12.75 31.13
N LYS A 730 -6.29 13.11 29.92
CA LYS A 730 -6.25 12.24 28.73
C LYS A 730 -5.24 12.82 27.76
N VAL A 731 -4.36 11.97 27.22
CA VAL A 731 -3.30 12.38 26.31
C VAL A 731 -3.47 11.74 24.95
N GLU A 732 -2.97 12.42 23.92
CA GLU A 732 -2.96 11.92 22.54
C GLU A 732 -4.34 11.42 22.06
N GLN A 733 -5.40 12.10 22.51
CA GLN A 733 -6.77 11.66 22.27
C GLN A 733 -7.14 11.81 20.79
N LYS A 734 -7.33 10.69 20.11
CA LYS A 734 -7.77 10.63 18.71
C LYS A 734 -9.30 10.70 18.65
N LEU A 735 -9.85 11.66 17.95
CA LEU A 735 -11.28 11.90 17.78
C LEU A 735 -11.59 12.08 16.29
N GLU A 736 -12.69 11.49 15.83
CA GLU A 736 -13.08 11.48 14.40
C GLU A 736 -14.59 11.78 14.19
N PRO A 737 -15.13 12.87 14.72
CA PRO A 737 -16.53 13.22 14.43
C PRO A 737 -16.72 13.52 12.95
N SER A 738 -17.95 13.36 12.43
CA SER A 738 -18.28 13.83 11.09
C SER A 738 -18.29 15.35 11.04
N LEU A 739 -17.97 15.95 9.90
CA LEU A 739 -18.08 17.39 9.69
C LEU A 739 -19.51 17.88 9.93
N LYS A 740 -20.52 17.02 9.73
CA LYS A 740 -21.91 17.32 10.02
C LYS A 740 -22.16 17.61 11.50
N SER A 741 -21.54 16.86 12.40
CA SER A 741 -21.62 17.10 13.85
C SER A 741 -20.94 18.40 14.28
N LEU A 742 -20.02 18.93 13.45
CA LEU A 742 -19.36 20.21 13.62
C LEU A 742 -20.11 21.39 12.96
N GLY A 743 -21.27 21.12 12.31
CA GLY A 743 -22.13 22.13 11.70
C GLY A 743 -21.91 22.36 10.19
N PHE A 744 -21.20 21.44 9.49
CA PHE A 744 -21.02 21.49 8.03
C PHE A 744 -21.86 20.43 7.31
N ASP A 745 -22.24 20.68 6.07
CA ASP A 745 -23.06 19.76 5.29
C ASP A 745 -22.19 18.67 4.61
N SER A 746 -21.60 17.77 5.43
CA SER A 746 -20.76 16.67 4.94
C SER A 746 -20.59 15.58 5.98
N GLU A 747 -20.64 14.32 5.55
CA GLU A 747 -20.34 13.15 6.36
C GLU A 747 -18.83 12.83 6.43
N LEU A 748 -17.97 13.60 5.74
CA LEU A 748 -16.52 13.46 5.82
C LEU A 748 -16.07 13.54 7.28
N LYS A 749 -15.23 12.60 7.71
CA LYS A 749 -14.70 12.56 9.08
C LYS A 749 -13.64 13.64 9.29
N PHE A 750 -13.63 14.23 10.48
CA PHE A 750 -12.64 15.20 10.89
C PHE A 750 -11.71 14.59 11.94
N GLN A 751 -10.53 14.17 11.52
CA GLN A 751 -9.54 13.59 12.42
C GLN A 751 -8.85 14.68 13.25
N SER A 752 -8.82 14.48 14.55
CA SER A 752 -8.10 15.32 15.50
C SER A 752 -7.30 14.43 16.44
N LYS A 753 -6.08 14.85 16.70
CA LYS A 753 -5.24 14.29 17.76
C LYS A 753 -4.96 15.41 18.74
N ILE A 754 -5.56 15.32 19.92
CA ILE A 754 -5.45 16.34 20.96
C ILE A 754 -4.35 15.94 21.93
N ASP A 755 -3.32 16.78 22.10
CA ASP A 755 -2.15 16.46 22.90
C ASP A 755 -2.47 16.12 24.35
N ALA A 756 -3.24 17.00 25.02
CA ALA A 756 -3.69 16.74 26.38
C ALA A 756 -5.05 17.39 26.69
N VAL A 757 -5.90 16.68 27.38
CA VAL A 757 -7.19 17.15 27.91
C VAL A 757 -7.18 16.95 29.42
N PHE A 758 -7.09 18.05 30.17
CA PHE A 758 -7.15 18.06 31.64
C PHE A 758 -8.59 18.27 32.06
N ARG A 759 -9.06 17.49 33.04
CA ARG A 759 -10.40 17.60 33.63
C ARG A 759 -10.34 17.96 35.09
N LYS A 760 -11.16 18.93 35.52
CA LYS A 760 -11.41 19.29 36.91
C LYS A 760 -12.90 19.36 37.14
N GLY A 761 -13.47 18.36 37.83
CA GLY A 761 -14.91 18.24 37.99
C GLY A 761 -15.65 18.17 36.66
N ASP A 762 -16.45 19.22 36.31
CA ASP A 762 -17.19 19.31 35.03
C ASP A 762 -16.54 20.26 34.01
N LYS A 763 -15.33 20.75 34.29
CA LYS A 763 -14.56 21.61 33.38
C LYS A 763 -13.42 20.85 32.72
N TYR A 764 -13.15 21.21 31.48
CA TYR A 764 -12.12 20.60 30.65
C TYR A 764 -11.18 21.68 30.13
N THR A 765 -9.88 21.41 30.11
CA THR A 765 -8.87 22.28 29.50
C THR A 765 -8.06 21.50 28.46
N ILE A 766 -8.17 21.90 27.21
CA ILE A 766 -7.33 21.36 26.13
C ILE A 766 -6.01 22.12 26.12
N VAL A 767 -4.91 21.41 26.18
CA VAL A 767 -3.55 22.00 26.05
C VAL A 767 -2.86 21.41 24.82
N ASP A 768 -2.35 22.28 23.99
CA ASP A 768 -1.62 21.94 22.77
C ASP A 768 -0.17 22.43 22.94
N TRP A 769 0.77 21.47 22.88
CA TRP A 769 2.17 21.76 23.13
C TRP A 769 2.87 22.27 21.88
N LYS A 770 3.63 23.36 21.99
CA LYS A 770 4.33 23.97 20.86
C LYS A 770 5.80 24.18 21.17
N THR A 771 6.66 23.62 20.33
CA THR A 771 8.12 23.74 20.42
C THR A 771 8.67 24.95 19.67
N ASP A 772 7.80 25.87 19.25
CA ASP A 772 8.13 27.06 18.49
C ASP A 772 9.11 27.96 19.23
N ARG A 773 10.10 28.51 18.51
CA ARG A 773 11.09 29.46 19.07
C ARG A 773 10.55 30.88 19.23
N VAL A 774 9.43 31.18 18.60
CA VAL A 774 8.73 32.48 18.64
C VAL A 774 7.23 32.29 18.52
N GLN A 775 6.43 33.18 19.08
CA GLN A 775 4.96 33.10 19.07
C GLN A 775 4.33 33.55 17.73
N ARG A 776 5.08 33.58 16.65
CA ARG A 776 4.61 34.06 15.34
C ARG A 776 3.33 33.36 14.87
N TYR A 777 3.16 32.08 15.21
CA TYR A 777 2.04 31.21 14.76
C TYR A 777 0.93 31.06 15.80
N ALA A 778 0.95 31.83 16.91
CA ALA A 778 -0.07 31.75 17.98
C ALA A 778 -1.50 31.90 17.46
N SER A 779 -1.73 32.74 16.44
CA SER A 779 -3.06 32.89 15.83
C SER A 779 -3.55 31.61 15.16
N GLU A 780 -2.67 30.85 14.50
CA GLU A 780 -2.97 29.60 13.84
C GLU A 780 -3.21 28.48 14.86
N HIS A 781 -2.39 28.40 15.88
CA HIS A 781 -2.58 27.48 17.00
C HIS A 781 -3.93 27.69 17.70
N ARG A 782 -4.38 28.94 17.87
CA ARG A 782 -5.73 29.23 18.40
C ARG A 782 -6.84 28.80 17.45
N GLN A 783 -6.63 28.82 16.12
CA GLN A 783 -7.59 28.26 15.17
C GLN A 783 -7.69 26.74 15.30
N GLN A 784 -6.58 26.06 15.47
CA GLN A 784 -6.53 24.62 15.73
C GLN A 784 -7.29 24.28 17.03
N LEU A 785 -6.97 24.96 18.11
CA LEU A 785 -7.59 24.75 19.40
C LEU A 785 -9.10 25.02 19.42
N GLU A 786 -9.58 26.03 18.69
CA GLU A 786 -11.04 26.28 18.57
C GLU A 786 -11.76 25.13 17.86
N ILE A 787 -11.12 24.51 16.86
CA ILE A 787 -11.68 23.30 16.23
C ILE A 787 -11.62 22.13 17.20
N TYR A 788 -10.51 21.90 17.88
CA TYR A 788 -10.38 20.82 18.88
C TYR A 788 -11.41 20.93 20.00
N LYS A 789 -11.70 22.14 20.45
CA LYS A 789 -12.77 22.41 21.41
C LYS A 789 -14.13 21.91 20.90
N ARG A 790 -14.46 22.15 19.64
CA ARG A 790 -15.72 21.71 19.02
C ARG A 790 -15.72 20.21 18.76
N VAL A 791 -14.60 19.64 18.35
CA VAL A 791 -14.44 18.20 18.16
C VAL A 791 -14.66 17.47 19.48
N LEU A 792 -14.03 17.91 20.57
CA LEU A 792 -14.21 17.32 21.89
C LEU A 792 -15.67 17.47 22.36
N SER A 793 -16.26 18.66 22.17
CA SER A 793 -17.66 18.92 22.50
C SER A 793 -18.62 17.98 21.74
N ALA A 794 -18.42 17.80 20.45
CA ALA A 794 -19.28 16.97 19.61
C ALA A 794 -19.11 15.47 19.90
N ASN A 795 -17.87 15.03 20.19
CA ASN A 795 -17.59 13.61 20.46
C ASN A 795 -18.09 13.17 21.83
N ASP A 796 -17.80 13.95 22.87
CA ASP A 796 -18.07 13.58 24.28
C ASP A 796 -19.35 14.23 24.82
N ASN A 797 -20.12 14.94 24.00
CA ASN A 797 -21.33 15.64 24.37
C ASN A 797 -21.13 16.68 25.50
N ILE A 798 -19.97 17.33 25.53
CA ILE A 798 -19.61 18.33 26.53
C ILE A 798 -20.03 19.73 26.06
N PRO A 799 -20.78 20.53 26.88
CA PRO A 799 -21.07 21.91 26.50
C PRO A 799 -19.82 22.74 26.26
N LEU A 800 -19.82 23.56 25.18
CA LEU A 800 -18.66 24.35 24.77
C LEU A 800 -18.16 25.32 25.85
N ASP A 801 -19.05 25.83 26.72
CA ASP A 801 -18.72 26.70 27.84
C ASP A 801 -17.99 26.00 28.99
N LYS A 802 -17.97 24.67 29.01
CA LYS A 802 -17.20 23.84 29.93
C LYS A 802 -15.79 23.50 29.44
N ILE A 803 -15.45 23.85 28.21
CA ILE A 803 -14.16 23.54 27.62
C ILE A 803 -13.37 24.82 27.42
N GLU A 804 -12.24 24.93 28.09
CA GLU A 804 -11.22 25.95 27.89
C GLU A 804 -10.08 25.42 27.05
N VAL A 805 -9.31 26.29 26.43
CA VAL A 805 -8.14 25.93 25.63
C VAL A 805 -6.91 26.73 26.02
N ALA A 806 -5.74 26.15 25.87
CA ALA A 806 -4.47 26.81 26.15
C ALA A 806 -3.35 26.31 25.22
N ILE A 807 -2.38 27.18 24.95
CA ILE A 807 -1.15 26.82 24.24
C ILE A 807 -0.03 26.72 25.26
N GLY A 808 0.64 25.58 25.32
CA GLY A 808 1.88 25.42 26.06
C GLY A 808 3.08 25.68 25.16
N PHE A 809 3.56 26.91 25.06
CA PHE A 809 4.80 27.20 24.39
C PHE A 809 5.98 26.74 25.24
N VAL A 810 6.72 25.75 24.83
CA VAL A 810 7.82 25.14 25.60
C VAL A 810 9.21 25.34 24.98
N GLY A 811 9.26 26.00 23.81
CA GLY A 811 10.49 26.17 23.03
C GLY A 811 10.93 27.62 22.79
N LEU A 812 10.35 28.60 23.47
CA LEU A 812 10.60 30.02 23.20
C LEU A 812 12.08 30.41 23.37
N ARG A 813 12.58 31.32 22.52
CA ARG A 813 13.91 31.90 22.73
C ARG A 813 13.90 32.78 23.98
N SER A 814 14.87 32.59 24.87
CA SER A 814 15.08 33.47 25.99
C SER A 814 15.40 34.87 25.51
N THR A 815 14.78 35.89 26.09
CA THR A 815 15.05 37.29 25.85
C THR A 815 16.45 37.71 26.36
N ILE A 816 17.00 36.93 27.28
CA ILE A 816 18.35 37.11 27.81
C ILE A 816 19.24 36.03 27.17
N ASN A 817 20.10 36.39 26.26
CA ASN A 817 20.95 35.52 25.42
C ASN A 817 21.78 34.45 26.18
N THR A 818 21.12 33.64 27.00
CA THR A 818 21.70 32.65 27.95
C THR A 818 21.77 31.24 27.40
N GLY A 819 21.25 30.99 26.18
CA GLY A 819 21.06 29.64 25.64
C GLY A 819 19.93 28.83 26.31
N ILE A 820 19.24 29.42 27.30
CA ILE A 820 18.10 28.82 27.97
C ILE A 820 16.85 28.95 27.10
N ILE A 821 16.03 27.92 27.10
CA ILE A 821 14.74 27.91 26.41
C ILE A 821 13.67 28.31 27.41
N ASP A 822 12.89 29.35 27.07
CA ASP A 822 11.79 29.86 27.88
C ASP A 822 10.48 29.15 27.53
N PHE A 823 9.48 29.30 28.39
CA PHE A 823 8.14 28.79 28.20
C PHE A 823 7.07 29.84 28.52
N GLU A 824 5.87 29.61 27.97
CA GLU A 824 4.69 30.40 28.30
C GLU A 824 3.45 29.54 28.25
N TYR A 825 2.56 29.67 29.24
CA TYR A 825 1.27 29.05 29.29
C TYR A 825 0.20 30.07 28.90
N ASP A 826 -0.16 30.09 27.60
CA ASP A 826 -1.13 31.06 27.04
C ASP A 826 -2.56 30.49 27.15
N LYS A 827 -3.34 31.07 28.07
CA LYS A 827 -4.77 30.73 28.31
C LYS A 827 -5.73 31.62 27.52
N THR A 828 -5.27 32.36 26.55
CA THR A 828 -6.12 33.27 25.77
C THR A 828 -7.15 32.49 24.97
N GLN A 829 -8.44 32.67 25.33
CA GLN A 829 -9.52 31.98 24.64
C GLN A 829 -9.74 32.55 23.24
N PRO A 830 -9.96 31.66 22.22
CA PRO A 830 -10.22 32.09 20.85
C PRO A 830 -11.50 32.95 20.76
N LYS A 831 -11.45 34.02 19.99
CA LYS A 831 -12.64 34.83 19.68
C LYS A 831 -13.51 34.08 18.65
N LYS A 832 -14.85 34.35 18.62
CA LYS A 832 -15.78 33.77 17.61
C LYS A 832 -15.31 33.98 16.17
N SER A 833 -14.59 35.06 15.85
CA SER A 833 -14.03 35.30 14.52
C SER A 833 -12.97 34.28 14.10
N VAL A 834 -12.31 33.61 15.02
CA VAL A 834 -11.31 32.57 14.77
C VAL A 834 -11.96 31.35 14.15
N PHE A 835 -13.12 30.93 14.65
CA PHE A 835 -13.87 29.82 14.05
C PHE A 835 -14.33 30.14 12.64
N ASN A 836 -14.77 31.38 12.36
CA ASN A 836 -15.18 31.77 11.00
C ASN A 836 -14.05 31.63 9.98
N THR A 837 -12.79 31.85 10.40
CA THR A 837 -11.63 31.65 9.52
C THR A 837 -11.46 30.16 9.19
N SER A 838 -11.51 29.29 10.20
CA SER A 838 -11.40 27.84 10.00
C SER A 838 -12.57 27.28 9.21
N SER A 839 -13.81 27.77 9.47
CA SER A 839 -15.00 27.37 8.71
C SER A 839 -14.86 27.64 7.21
N LYS A 840 -14.33 28.80 6.84
CA LYS A 840 -14.08 29.13 5.41
C LYS A 840 -13.08 28.15 4.76
N ARG A 841 -12.09 27.67 5.52
CA ARG A 841 -11.15 26.65 5.02
C ARG A 841 -11.86 25.30 4.79
N VAL A 842 -12.74 24.90 5.71
CA VAL A 842 -13.57 23.69 5.56
C VAL A 842 -14.51 23.84 4.36
N GLU A 843 -15.27 24.94 4.27
CA GLU A 843 -16.20 25.21 3.16
C GLU A 843 -15.48 25.21 1.81
N ARG A 844 -14.27 25.75 1.72
CA ARG A 844 -13.45 25.71 0.52
C ARG A 844 -13.10 24.28 0.13
N LEU A 845 -12.64 23.44 1.07
CA LEU A 845 -12.35 22.04 0.81
C LEU A 845 -13.60 21.31 0.30
N LEU A 846 -14.74 21.50 0.95
CA LEU A 846 -16.02 20.89 0.55
C LEU A 846 -16.47 21.37 -0.83
N SER A 847 -16.21 22.63 -1.21
CA SER A 847 -16.49 23.13 -2.55
C SER A 847 -15.68 22.40 -3.64
N TRP A 848 -14.41 22.09 -3.36
CA TRP A 848 -13.54 21.36 -4.27
C TRP A 848 -13.89 19.87 -4.37
N ILE A 849 -14.30 19.26 -3.25
CA ILE A 849 -14.81 17.87 -3.25
C ILE A 849 -16.08 17.76 -4.10
N LYS A 850 -16.96 18.75 -4.00
CA LYS A 850 -18.22 18.79 -4.76
C LYS A 850 -18.02 19.10 -6.24
N ASP A 851 -17.07 19.99 -6.56
CA ASP A 851 -16.73 20.42 -7.92
C ASP A 851 -15.20 20.56 -8.06
N PRO A 852 -14.48 19.50 -8.48
CA PRO A 852 -13.03 19.55 -8.69
C PRO A 852 -12.57 20.62 -9.69
N GLU A 853 -13.41 21.04 -10.64
CA GLU A 853 -13.10 22.16 -11.53
C GLU A 853 -12.99 23.49 -10.77
N GLN A 854 -13.70 23.65 -9.66
CA GLN A 854 -13.59 24.85 -8.82
C GLN A 854 -12.19 24.95 -8.20
N PHE A 855 -11.53 23.82 -7.89
CA PHE A 855 -10.14 23.81 -7.45
C PHE A 855 -9.21 24.47 -8.47
N PHE A 856 -9.32 24.10 -9.75
CA PHE A 856 -8.47 24.69 -10.81
C PHE A 856 -8.77 26.17 -11.03
N LYS A 857 -10.04 26.59 -10.95
CA LYS A 857 -10.42 28.02 -11.03
C LYS A 857 -9.74 28.80 -9.91
N ASP A 858 -9.79 28.29 -8.68
CA ASP A 858 -9.19 28.92 -7.52
C ASP A 858 -7.65 28.88 -7.58
N PHE A 859 -7.07 27.79 -8.12
CA PHE A 859 -5.62 27.60 -8.29
C PHE A 859 -5.04 28.63 -9.27
N ILE A 860 -5.70 28.82 -10.41
CA ILE A 860 -5.26 29.74 -11.46
C ILE A 860 -5.48 31.20 -11.06
N ALA A 861 -6.55 31.50 -10.30
CA ALA A 861 -6.88 32.86 -9.87
C ALA A 861 -5.80 33.50 -8.98
N LYS A 862 -4.92 32.70 -8.38
CA LYS A 862 -3.80 33.18 -7.56
C LYS A 862 -2.48 32.78 -8.21
N GLU A 863 -2.02 33.61 -9.14
CA GLU A 863 -0.73 33.46 -9.79
C GLU A 863 0.41 33.37 -8.77
N LYS A 864 1.30 32.40 -8.99
CA LYS A 864 2.54 32.24 -8.22
C LYS A 864 3.73 32.15 -9.18
N ASP A 865 4.79 32.82 -8.83
CA ASP A 865 6.08 32.64 -9.52
C ASP A 865 6.77 31.38 -8.99
N ASP A 866 6.23 30.23 -9.37
CA ASP A 866 6.66 28.91 -8.94
C ASP A 866 6.54 27.92 -10.10
N MET A 867 7.54 27.05 -10.25
CA MET A 867 7.62 26.13 -11.38
C MET A 867 6.50 25.08 -11.37
N ILE A 868 6.10 24.57 -10.19
CA ILE A 868 4.98 23.63 -10.06
C ILE A 868 3.69 24.32 -10.50
N TRP A 869 3.46 25.56 -10.05
CA TRP A 869 2.27 26.33 -10.43
C TRP A 869 2.19 26.50 -11.96
N LYS A 870 3.31 26.92 -12.58
CA LYS A 870 3.39 27.10 -14.04
C LYS A 870 3.09 25.79 -14.78
N SER A 871 3.72 24.68 -14.37
CA SER A 871 3.54 23.38 -15.01
C SER A 871 2.10 22.85 -14.90
N VAL A 872 1.46 23.00 -13.72
CA VAL A 872 0.05 22.59 -13.53
C VAL A 872 -0.89 23.42 -14.39
N VAL A 873 -0.66 24.73 -14.47
CA VAL A 873 -1.48 25.64 -15.31
C VAL A 873 -1.33 25.31 -16.79
N GLU A 874 -0.14 24.99 -17.25
CA GLU A 874 0.11 24.59 -18.64
C GLU A 874 -0.59 23.28 -18.96
N GLU A 875 -0.46 22.25 -18.12
CA GLU A 875 -1.15 20.97 -18.33
C GLU A 875 -2.68 21.13 -18.31
N TYR A 876 -3.22 21.87 -17.34
CA TYR A 876 -4.66 22.14 -17.30
C TYR A 876 -5.17 22.86 -18.55
N LYS A 877 -4.38 23.81 -19.12
CA LYS A 877 -4.73 24.51 -20.35
C LYS A 877 -4.73 23.61 -21.59
N LYS A 878 -3.85 22.59 -21.65
CA LYS A 878 -3.84 21.59 -22.72
C LYS A 878 -5.11 20.73 -22.71
N GLU A 879 -5.76 20.59 -21.54
CA GLU A 879 -6.97 19.80 -21.37
C GLU A 879 -8.27 20.61 -21.61
N LYS A 880 -8.19 21.94 -21.74
CA LYS A 880 -9.31 22.81 -22.19
C LYS A 880 -9.43 22.80 -23.69
#